data_1860129b455105b0e7cb7258d1fd5bb6
#
_entry.id   1860129b455105b0e7cb7258d1fd5bb6
#
_cell.length_a   1.000
_cell.length_b   1.000
_cell.length_c   1.000
_cell.angle_alpha   90.00
_cell.angle_beta   90.00
_cell.angle_gamma   90.00
#
_symmetry.space_group_name_H-M   'P 1'
#
loop_
_entity.id
_entity.type
_entity.pdbx_description
1 polymer ?
#
loop_
_entity_poly.entity_id
_entity_poly.type
_entity_poly.pdbx_seq_one_letter_code
_entity_poly.pdbx_strand_id
1 'polypeptide(L)'
;MLALERLGFELEIGSVYPPLTSLRHEHITCLRAPIHYAPPQEILKISEKNAQTDGKWPRNLVDRHERKYGPSVKAEQRARNALYFADHFKRRGVDHVHVHFANRAAHTAMFLKEISGISFSVTAHGQDFMKDLGNDDLLREICAAAEFVAAETDYSRDLLRQRCPESAVKIHRVYNGMDLTRFPTPDEEAARPAGPRRTGIAPYPVRIISIGRLVTFKGFEYLIDACADLARQGLQFTCEIIGDGPLRDDLEARIRNLKLSDRVHLLGSLSQEAVLEKLKAADIFALASVMDTQGASDVFPTVIIEAMAAARPVVSTRLAGIPESVVDGETGLLVSPEDTMALAEALGRLIQDAKLRFHYGRAGRARIEQHFRIEHTVGPLIELLQRTATAQEKTAHRAATTGAAASERLAGSEAATAIAYLIERWPDRDLPLLERELEEMNRRHVPVVPIVCELNSRARYTRAMEKMAPSLEFLPDAMVIEAEWRANHALAQKLEEDRAQQSARAPSTIFLRQARFALVLANMLREKKVSHVHATSSRALVCALILKKLLNVTVSATIEARPALPREWIQNALSECVGGRLRDRKLVRGSSFLVDKTTFRSAPQQALGLVSQKSGIDLTTGRRFWQEWAELLTRWSSSDRESRIENRK
;
A
#
# COMPACT_ATOMS: atom_id res chain seq x y z
N MET A 1 5.34 8.24 -7.61
CA MET A 1 6.09 8.23 -6.34
C MET A 1 7.57 7.92 -6.57
N LEU A 2 7.99 6.73 -7.05
CA LEU A 2 9.42 6.41 -7.28
C LEU A 2 10.16 7.44 -8.14
N ALA A 3 9.52 7.97 -9.19
CA ALA A 3 10.13 9.00 -10.03
C ALA A 3 10.36 10.31 -9.26
N LEU A 4 9.44 10.72 -8.41
CA LEU A 4 9.59 11.90 -7.55
C LEU A 4 10.74 11.71 -6.54
N GLU A 5 10.86 10.53 -5.92
CA GLU A 5 11.99 10.23 -5.03
C GLU A 5 13.34 10.25 -5.76
N ARG A 6 13.41 9.72 -7.00
CA ARG A 6 14.64 9.79 -7.84
C ARG A 6 15.02 11.22 -8.15
N LEU A 7 14.07 12.13 -8.22
CA LEU A 7 14.26 13.56 -8.47
C LEU A 7 14.47 14.40 -7.20
N GLY A 8 14.62 13.75 -6.04
CA GLY A 8 14.99 14.39 -4.78
C GLY A 8 13.82 14.91 -3.94
N PHE A 9 12.57 14.57 -4.28
CA PHE A 9 11.44 14.88 -3.41
C PHE A 9 11.45 13.97 -2.18
N GLU A 10 11.30 14.57 -1.01
CA GLU A 10 11.00 13.86 0.24
C GLU A 10 9.50 13.61 0.30
N LEU A 11 9.11 12.34 0.41
CA LEU A 11 7.71 11.94 0.36
C LEU A 11 7.27 11.26 1.66
N GLU A 12 6.05 11.60 2.11
CA GLU A 12 5.29 10.89 3.13
C GLU A 12 4.01 10.35 2.49
N ILE A 13 3.72 9.07 2.67
CA ILE A 13 2.55 8.46 2.06
C ILE A 13 1.48 8.21 3.11
N GLY A 14 0.30 8.82 2.95
CA GLY A 14 -0.88 8.59 3.79
C GLY A 14 -1.94 7.77 3.05
N SER A 15 -2.39 6.65 3.61
CA SER A 15 -3.51 5.88 3.07
C SER A 15 -4.72 5.95 4.01
N VAL A 16 -5.86 6.42 3.48
CA VAL A 16 -7.12 6.51 4.24
C VAL A 16 -7.77 5.15 4.51
N TYR A 17 -7.24 4.09 3.91
CA TYR A 17 -7.67 2.70 4.11
C TYR A 17 -6.45 1.79 4.29
N PRO A 18 -6.57 0.73 5.12
CA PRO A 18 -5.57 -0.33 5.12
C PRO A 18 -5.57 -1.06 3.77
N PRO A 19 -4.50 -1.81 3.44
CA PRO A 19 -4.47 -2.62 2.23
C PRO A 19 -5.59 -3.67 2.24
N LEU A 20 -6.30 -3.80 1.10
CA LEU A 20 -7.40 -4.74 0.94
C LEU A 20 -6.96 -6.15 0.51
N THR A 21 -5.68 -6.34 0.19
CA THR A 21 -5.09 -7.58 -0.31
C THR A 21 -3.69 -7.74 0.24
N SER A 22 -3.28 -8.98 0.42
CA SER A 22 -1.91 -9.36 0.80
C SER A 22 -0.91 -9.25 -0.36
N LEU A 23 -1.41 -9.17 -1.59
CA LEU A 23 -0.54 -9.06 -2.76
C LEU A 23 0.23 -7.73 -2.73
N ARG A 24 1.55 -7.82 -2.60
CA ARG A 24 2.47 -6.68 -2.63
C ARG A 24 3.22 -6.66 -3.95
N HIS A 25 3.19 -5.54 -4.61
CA HIS A 25 4.02 -5.32 -5.78
C HIS A 25 5.45 -4.97 -5.36
N GLU A 26 6.43 -5.48 -6.09
CA GLU A 26 7.86 -5.25 -5.82
C GLU A 26 8.22 -3.75 -5.72
N HIS A 27 7.56 -2.91 -6.50
CA HIS A 27 7.78 -1.46 -6.48
C HIS A 27 7.52 -0.80 -5.11
N ILE A 28 6.64 -1.38 -4.27
CA ILE A 28 6.39 -0.86 -2.93
C ILE A 28 7.64 -1.01 -2.06
N THR A 29 8.40 -2.09 -2.24
CA THR A 29 9.64 -2.34 -1.48
C THR A 29 10.78 -1.43 -1.92
N CYS A 30 10.70 -0.85 -3.13
CA CYS A 30 11.68 0.10 -3.65
C CYS A 30 11.45 1.54 -3.16
N LEU A 31 10.27 1.86 -2.63
CA LEU A 31 9.97 3.18 -2.06
C LEU A 31 10.77 3.41 -0.78
N ARG A 32 11.34 4.61 -0.65
CA ARG A 32 11.98 5.09 0.59
C ARG A 32 10.98 5.78 1.50
N ALA A 33 9.93 6.35 0.91
CA ALA A 33 8.87 7.04 1.62
C ALA A 33 8.15 6.10 2.60
N PRO A 34 7.98 6.49 3.87
CA PRO A 34 7.18 5.72 4.81
C PRO A 34 5.70 5.76 4.42
N ILE A 35 5.02 4.62 4.60
CA ILE A 35 3.58 4.49 4.33
C ILE A 35 2.84 4.45 5.65
N HIS A 36 1.93 5.40 5.85
CA HIS A 36 1.07 5.52 7.03
C HIS A 36 -0.37 5.21 6.67
N TYR A 37 -0.94 4.22 7.34
CA TYR A 37 -2.33 3.85 7.17
C TYR A 37 -3.19 4.53 8.25
N ALA A 38 -4.37 5.01 7.86
CA ALA A 38 -5.34 5.48 8.85
C ALA A 38 -5.68 4.34 9.82
N PRO A 39 -5.67 4.58 11.15
CA PRO A 39 -6.00 3.56 12.13
C PRO A 39 -7.48 3.17 12.06
N PRO A 40 -7.87 2.07 12.72
CA PRO A 40 -9.28 1.65 12.80
C PRO A 40 -10.21 2.77 13.26
N GLN A 41 -11.47 2.72 12.81
CA GLN A 41 -12.46 3.78 13.08
C GLN A 41 -12.71 4.01 14.59
N GLU A 42 -12.56 2.98 15.41
CA GLU A 42 -12.68 3.05 16.86
C GLU A 42 -11.64 4.02 17.45
N ILE A 43 -10.43 4.01 16.93
CA ILE A 43 -9.34 4.91 17.32
C ILE A 43 -9.61 6.33 16.81
N LEU A 44 -10.05 6.45 15.58
CA LEU A 44 -10.37 7.75 14.98
C LEU A 44 -11.54 8.45 15.72
N LYS A 45 -12.53 7.70 16.25
CA LYS A 45 -13.60 8.23 17.11
C LYS A 45 -13.08 8.78 18.44
N ILE A 46 -12.00 8.19 18.98
CA ILE A 46 -11.34 8.73 20.16
C ILE A 46 -10.72 10.10 19.84
N SER A 47 -9.99 10.18 18.74
CA SER A 47 -9.40 11.46 18.28
C SER A 47 -10.47 12.53 18.02
N GLU A 48 -11.63 12.14 17.46
CA GLU A 48 -12.78 13.03 17.30
C GLU A 48 -13.27 13.58 18.63
N LYS A 49 -13.51 12.70 19.63
CA LYS A 49 -13.98 13.12 20.96
C LYS A 49 -13.04 14.13 21.62
N ASN A 50 -11.73 13.91 21.48
CA ASN A 50 -10.72 14.85 21.97
C ASN A 50 -10.80 16.19 21.25
N ALA A 51 -10.86 16.15 19.91
CA ALA A 51 -10.99 17.36 19.11
C ALA A 51 -12.29 18.14 19.43
N GLN A 52 -13.40 17.44 19.75
CA GLN A 52 -14.63 18.07 20.22
C GLN A 52 -14.42 18.76 21.56
N THR A 53 -13.74 18.10 22.52
CA THR A 53 -13.45 18.66 23.85
C THR A 53 -12.51 19.86 23.74
N ASP A 54 -11.54 19.83 22.85
CA ASP A 54 -10.55 20.90 22.63
C ASP A 54 -11.07 22.01 21.69
N GLY A 55 -12.31 21.92 21.20
CA GLY A 55 -12.91 22.88 20.27
C GLY A 55 -12.28 22.86 18.86
N LYS A 56 -11.53 21.79 18.51
CA LYS A 56 -10.83 21.64 17.21
C LYS A 56 -11.62 20.80 16.21
N TRP A 57 -12.76 20.22 16.62
CA TRP A 57 -13.59 19.45 15.72
C TRP A 57 -14.27 20.38 14.70
N PRO A 58 -14.14 20.15 13.38
CA PRO A 58 -14.68 21.02 12.34
C PRO A 58 -16.18 20.80 12.12
N ARG A 59 -16.98 20.95 13.20
CA ARG A 59 -18.43 20.64 13.23
C ARG A 59 -19.18 21.36 12.10
N ASN A 60 -18.95 22.66 11.94
CA ASN A 60 -19.65 23.45 10.91
C ASN A 60 -19.39 22.92 9.48
N LEU A 61 -18.16 22.46 9.21
CA LEU A 61 -17.79 21.88 7.93
C LEU A 61 -18.46 20.50 7.74
N VAL A 62 -18.43 19.64 8.77
CA VAL A 62 -19.10 18.33 8.75
C VAL A 62 -20.59 18.51 8.50
N ASP A 63 -21.27 19.35 9.31
CA ASP A 63 -22.71 19.60 9.22
C ASP A 63 -23.10 20.21 7.85
N ARG A 64 -22.23 21.07 7.27
CA ARG A 64 -22.42 21.64 5.93
C ARG A 64 -22.39 20.54 4.87
N HIS A 65 -21.37 19.67 4.92
CA HIS A 65 -21.21 18.60 3.93
C HIS A 65 -22.30 17.53 4.05
N GLU A 66 -22.72 17.17 5.27
CA GLU A 66 -23.82 16.22 5.47
C GLU A 66 -25.15 16.75 4.97
N ARG A 67 -25.45 18.03 5.21
CA ARG A 67 -26.67 18.67 4.69
C ARG A 67 -26.65 18.80 3.17
N LYS A 68 -25.49 19.14 2.57
CA LYS A 68 -25.39 19.39 1.12
C LYS A 68 -25.33 18.09 0.32
N TYR A 69 -24.60 17.07 0.79
CA TYR A 69 -24.31 15.87 0.02
C TYR A 69 -24.95 14.60 0.59
N GLY A 70 -25.59 14.70 1.72
CA GLY A 70 -26.23 13.57 2.41
C GLY A 70 -25.25 12.65 3.15
N PRO A 71 -25.77 11.64 3.87
CA PRO A 71 -24.96 10.76 4.74
C PRO A 71 -24.04 9.80 3.96
N SER A 72 -24.31 9.58 2.68
CA SER A 72 -23.50 8.68 1.82
C SER A 72 -22.06 9.14 1.66
N VAL A 73 -21.78 10.45 1.76
CA VAL A 73 -20.42 11.00 1.68
C VAL A 73 -19.60 10.74 2.94
N LYS A 74 -20.25 10.36 4.07
CA LYS A 74 -19.60 10.03 5.35
C LYS A 74 -18.66 11.14 5.82
N ALA A 75 -19.16 12.38 5.88
CA ALA A 75 -18.37 13.57 6.19
C ALA A 75 -17.63 13.46 7.54
N GLU A 76 -18.26 12.94 8.59
CA GLU A 76 -17.59 12.67 9.86
C GLU A 76 -16.36 11.75 9.71
N GLN A 77 -16.48 10.66 8.93
CA GLN A 77 -15.34 9.75 8.69
C GLN A 77 -14.20 10.47 7.97
N ARG A 78 -14.51 11.37 7.03
CA ARG A 78 -13.49 12.17 6.34
C ARG A 78 -12.79 13.13 7.30
N ALA A 79 -13.56 13.80 8.17
CA ALA A 79 -13.02 14.69 9.20
C ALA A 79 -12.14 13.94 10.22
N ARG A 80 -12.51 12.71 10.63
CA ARG A 80 -11.68 11.87 11.51
C ARG A 80 -10.34 11.52 10.87
N ASN A 81 -10.36 11.05 9.61
CA ASN A 81 -9.14 10.76 8.87
C ASN A 81 -8.27 12.02 8.72
N ALA A 82 -8.89 13.15 8.42
CA ALA A 82 -8.20 14.42 8.27
C ALA A 82 -7.53 14.89 9.57
N LEU A 83 -8.18 14.76 10.72
CA LEU A 83 -7.58 15.06 12.03
C LEU A 83 -6.33 14.23 12.29
N TYR A 84 -6.40 12.93 12.02
CA TYR A 84 -5.26 12.03 12.20
C TYR A 84 -4.08 12.43 11.31
N PHE A 85 -4.32 12.62 10.01
CA PHE A 85 -3.28 13.01 9.07
C PHE A 85 -2.79 14.44 9.28
N ALA A 86 -3.64 15.37 9.76
CA ALA A 86 -3.22 16.72 10.08
C ALA A 86 -2.14 16.76 11.16
N ASP A 87 -2.33 16.00 12.22
CA ASP A 87 -1.35 15.90 13.30
C ASP A 87 -0.08 15.18 12.83
N HIS A 88 -0.23 14.09 12.06
CA HIS A 88 0.88 13.34 11.52
C HIS A 88 1.73 14.18 10.57
N PHE A 89 1.13 14.80 9.56
CA PHE A 89 1.82 15.56 8.53
C PHE A 89 2.47 16.83 9.08
N LYS A 90 1.81 17.52 10.04
CA LYS A 90 2.45 18.68 10.72
C LYS A 90 3.74 18.30 11.44
N ARG A 91 3.75 17.16 12.14
CA ARG A 91 4.96 16.67 12.83
C ARG A 91 6.10 16.31 11.86
N ARG A 92 5.75 15.92 10.65
CA ARG A 92 6.70 15.55 9.59
C ARG A 92 7.09 16.74 8.71
N GLY A 93 6.54 17.92 8.96
CA GLY A 93 6.84 19.13 8.19
C GLY A 93 6.29 19.10 6.77
N VAL A 94 5.21 18.34 6.54
CA VAL A 94 4.53 18.33 5.24
C VAL A 94 3.73 19.62 5.08
N ASP A 95 3.95 20.34 4.00
CA ASP A 95 3.32 21.62 3.66
C ASP A 95 2.32 21.52 2.49
N HIS A 96 2.40 20.45 1.69
CA HIS A 96 1.48 20.18 0.61
C HIS A 96 1.16 18.68 0.48
N VAL A 97 -0.09 18.35 0.14
CA VAL A 97 -0.54 16.97 -0.08
C VAL A 97 -1.04 16.80 -1.51
N HIS A 98 -0.44 15.88 -2.27
CA HIS A 98 -0.96 15.47 -3.57
C HIS A 98 -1.80 14.21 -3.44
N VAL A 99 -3.08 14.30 -3.81
CA VAL A 99 -4.06 13.23 -3.60
C VAL A 99 -4.36 12.50 -4.90
N HIS A 100 -4.38 11.18 -4.87
CA HIS A 100 -4.95 10.38 -5.96
C HIS A 100 -6.43 10.09 -5.67
N PHE A 101 -7.26 10.27 -6.69
CA PHE A 101 -8.72 10.19 -6.71
C PHE A 101 -9.44 11.43 -6.15
N ALA A 102 -10.17 12.11 -7.04
CA ALA A 102 -11.02 13.27 -6.73
C ALA A 102 -12.36 12.85 -6.06
N ASN A 103 -12.29 11.93 -5.12
CA ASN A 103 -13.43 11.39 -4.39
C ASN A 103 -13.18 11.39 -2.88
N ARG A 104 -13.29 10.24 -2.23
CA ARG A 104 -13.15 10.07 -0.77
C ARG A 104 -11.82 10.58 -0.23
N ALA A 105 -10.71 10.37 -0.96
CA ALA A 105 -9.39 10.83 -0.54
C ALA A 105 -9.28 12.36 -0.64
N ALA A 106 -9.72 12.95 -1.75
CA ALA A 106 -9.74 14.40 -1.93
C ALA A 106 -10.72 15.09 -0.97
N HIS A 107 -11.87 14.47 -0.69
CA HIS A 107 -12.78 14.97 0.35
C HIS A 107 -12.14 14.98 1.75
N THR A 108 -11.31 13.96 2.06
CA THR A 108 -10.50 13.98 3.29
C THR A 108 -9.47 15.11 3.26
N ALA A 109 -8.85 15.38 2.11
CA ALA A 109 -7.88 16.47 1.97
C ALA A 109 -8.52 17.87 2.11
N MET A 110 -9.78 18.06 1.72
CA MET A 110 -10.52 19.31 2.01
C MET A 110 -10.64 19.56 3.51
N PHE A 111 -11.02 18.53 4.29
CA PHE A 111 -11.05 18.62 5.74
C PHE A 111 -9.64 18.84 6.32
N LEU A 112 -8.62 18.18 5.74
CA LEU A 112 -7.22 18.38 6.13
C LEU A 112 -6.79 19.84 5.97
N LYS A 113 -7.10 20.45 4.82
CA LYS A 113 -6.82 21.87 4.53
C LYS A 113 -7.49 22.78 5.54
N GLU A 114 -8.76 22.56 5.85
CA GLU A 114 -9.52 23.36 6.82
C GLU A 114 -8.95 23.24 8.24
N ILE A 115 -8.58 22.03 8.68
CA ILE A 115 -8.09 21.75 10.03
C ILE A 115 -6.65 22.22 10.22
N SER A 116 -5.80 22.06 9.20
CA SER A 116 -4.34 22.21 9.36
C SER A 116 -3.74 23.37 8.59
N GLY A 117 -4.43 23.89 7.59
CA GLY A 117 -3.89 24.84 6.62
C GLY A 117 -2.99 24.21 5.56
N ILE A 118 -2.71 22.89 5.62
CA ILE A 118 -1.91 22.19 4.60
C ILE A 118 -2.69 22.19 3.30
N SER A 119 -2.11 22.75 2.24
CA SER A 119 -2.75 22.79 0.93
C SER A 119 -2.78 21.43 0.27
N PHE A 120 -3.63 21.23 -0.73
CA PHE A 120 -3.65 20.01 -1.50
C PHE A 120 -3.88 20.24 -3.00
N SER A 121 -3.41 19.26 -3.78
CA SER A 121 -3.74 19.09 -5.20
C SER A 121 -4.23 17.66 -5.43
N VAL A 122 -4.82 17.39 -6.59
CA VAL A 122 -5.43 16.09 -6.85
C VAL A 122 -5.15 15.60 -8.27
N THR A 123 -4.85 14.29 -8.41
CA THR A 123 -5.00 13.58 -9.69
C THR A 123 -6.38 12.92 -9.72
N ALA A 124 -7.23 13.35 -10.64
CA ALA A 124 -8.54 12.78 -10.85
C ALA A 124 -8.44 11.59 -11.83
N HIS A 125 -9.05 10.47 -11.45
CA HIS A 125 -9.11 9.24 -12.22
C HIS A 125 -10.52 9.02 -12.79
N GLY A 126 -10.66 8.24 -13.86
CA GLY A 126 -11.93 8.05 -14.56
C GLY A 126 -13.14 7.77 -13.67
N GLN A 127 -12.97 6.94 -12.64
CA GLN A 127 -14.05 6.63 -11.68
C GLN A 127 -14.57 7.83 -10.87
N ASP A 128 -13.85 8.96 -10.86
CA ASP A 128 -14.22 10.15 -10.09
C ASP A 128 -15.19 11.05 -10.84
N PHE A 129 -15.19 10.97 -12.18
CA PHE A 129 -15.92 11.91 -13.03
C PHE A 129 -16.60 11.26 -14.25
N MET A 130 -16.41 9.97 -14.52
CA MET A 130 -17.10 9.29 -15.62
C MET A 130 -18.54 8.93 -15.25
N LYS A 131 -18.77 8.46 -14.02
CA LYS A 131 -20.11 8.14 -13.55
C LYS A 131 -20.94 9.40 -13.42
N ASP A 132 -22.18 9.33 -13.92
CA ASP A 132 -23.19 10.29 -13.55
C ASP A 132 -23.71 9.95 -12.13
N LEU A 133 -23.29 10.73 -11.16
CA LEU A 133 -23.75 10.60 -9.77
C LEU A 133 -24.98 11.48 -9.50
N GLY A 134 -25.57 12.09 -10.54
CA GLY A 134 -26.71 12.99 -10.47
C GLY A 134 -26.37 14.38 -9.90
N ASN A 135 -25.15 14.57 -9.39
CA ASN A 135 -24.70 15.83 -8.80
C ASN A 135 -23.18 15.95 -8.79
N ASP A 136 -22.66 16.97 -9.45
CA ASP A 136 -21.23 17.31 -9.48
C ASP A 136 -20.77 18.25 -8.34
N ASP A 137 -21.64 18.64 -7.45
CA ASP A 137 -21.35 19.71 -6.48
C ASP A 137 -20.14 19.38 -5.60
N LEU A 138 -19.99 18.11 -5.14
CA LEU A 138 -18.83 17.72 -4.36
C LEU A 138 -17.55 17.73 -5.21
N LEU A 139 -17.59 17.25 -6.45
CA LEU A 139 -16.47 17.28 -7.37
C LEU A 139 -16.03 18.72 -7.66
N ARG A 140 -16.98 19.63 -7.91
CA ARG A 140 -16.72 21.06 -8.11
C ARG A 140 -16.09 21.70 -6.89
N GLU A 141 -16.59 21.39 -5.69
CA GLU A 141 -16.02 21.91 -4.43
C GLU A 141 -14.60 21.38 -4.17
N ILE A 142 -14.32 20.10 -4.47
CA ILE A 142 -12.96 19.52 -4.42
C ILE A 142 -12.04 20.26 -5.40
N CYS A 143 -12.45 20.43 -6.65
CA CYS A 143 -11.66 21.12 -7.67
C CYS A 143 -11.41 22.60 -7.32
N ALA A 144 -12.39 23.28 -6.74
CA ALA A 144 -12.25 24.66 -6.29
C ALA A 144 -11.28 24.79 -5.10
N ALA A 145 -11.31 23.86 -4.14
CA ALA A 145 -10.46 23.86 -2.96
C ALA A 145 -9.00 23.43 -3.27
N ALA A 146 -8.77 22.60 -4.30
CA ALA A 146 -7.46 22.16 -4.70
C ALA A 146 -6.63 23.31 -5.31
N GLU A 147 -5.30 23.27 -5.17
CA GLU A 147 -4.38 24.20 -5.82
C GLU A 147 -4.35 23.95 -7.33
N PHE A 148 -4.30 22.70 -7.74
CA PHE A 148 -4.48 22.25 -9.11
C PHE A 148 -5.09 20.85 -9.16
N VAL A 149 -5.64 20.50 -10.34
CA VAL A 149 -6.19 19.17 -10.64
C VAL A 149 -5.44 18.62 -11.84
N ALA A 150 -4.83 17.45 -11.71
CA ALA A 150 -4.22 16.69 -12.78
C ALA A 150 -5.24 15.70 -13.36
N ALA A 151 -5.37 15.69 -14.69
CA ALA A 151 -6.21 14.77 -15.45
C ALA A 151 -5.31 13.89 -16.33
N GLU A 152 -5.61 12.59 -16.41
CA GLU A 152 -4.75 11.59 -17.04
C GLU A 152 -4.68 11.69 -18.58
N THR A 153 -5.63 12.39 -19.21
CA THR A 153 -5.76 12.52 -20.67
C THR A 153 -6.32 13.88 -21.04
N ASP A 154 -6.23 14.26 -22.31
CA ASP A 154 -6.92 15.44 -22.83
C ASP A 154 -8.44 15.28 -22.73
N TYR A 155 -8.95 14.06 -23.01
CA TYR A 155 -10.37 13.73 -22.81
C TYR A 155 -10.81 13.99 -21.36
N SER A 156 -10.04 13.49 -20.38
CA SER A 156 -10.33 13.69 -18.94
C SER A 156 -10.30 15.16 -18.55
N ARG A 157 -9.28 15.90 -19.04
CA ARG A 157 -9.15 17.34 -18.78
C ARG A 157 -10.38 18.10 -19.30
N ASP A 158 -10.79 17.81 -20.52
CA ASP A 158 -11.87 18.56 -21.16
C ASP A 158 -13.23 18.22 -20.53
N LEU A 159 -13.46 16.95 -20.20
CA LEU A 159 -14.66 16.53 -19.45
C LEU A 159 -14.71 17.16 -18.06
N LEU A 160 -13.59 17.16 -17.31
CA LEU A 160 -13.52 17.80 -16.00
C LEU A 160 -13.75 19.31 -16.09
N ARG A 161 -13.20 19.98 -17.11
CA ARG A 161 -13.45 21.42 -17.35
C ARG A 161 -14.91 21.71 -17.65
N GLN A 162 -15.56 20.82 -18.38
CA GLN A 162 -17.00 20.93 -18.65
C GLN A 162 -17.83 20.76 -17.37
N ARG A 163 -17.47 19.78 -16.52
CA ARG A 163 -18.19 19.50 -15.26
C ARG A 163 -17.87 20.50 -14.15
N CYS A 164 -16.67 21.08 -14.15
CA CYS A 164 -16.17 22.03 -13.16
C CYS A 164 -15.68 23.34 -13.80
N PRO A 165 -16.55 24.11 -14.48
CA PRO A 165 -16.14 25.27 -15.28
C PRO A 165 -15.48 26.37 -14.45
N GLU A 166 -15.86 26.55 -13.17
CA GLU A 166 -15.29 27.55 -12.26
C GLU A 166 -13.82 27.24 -11.92
N SER A 167 -13.41 25.99 -12.07
CA SER A 167 -12.05 25.51 -11.79
C SER A 167 -11.26 25.18 -13.06
N ALA A 168 -11.77 25.49 -14.26
CA ALA A 168 -11.19 25.07 -15.53
C ALA A 168 -9.71 25.44 -15.69
N VAL A 169 -9.30 26.61 -15.18
CA VAL A 169 -7.90 27.09 -15.23
C VAL A 169 -6.95 26.28 -14.36
N LYS A 170 -7.46 25.57 -13.35
CA LYS A 170 -6.69 24.72 -12.45
C LYS A 170 -6.55 23.27 -12.96
N ILE A 171 -7.26 22.90 -14.01
CA ILE A 171 -7.31 21.53 -14.53
C ILE A 171 -6.30 21.36 -15.65
N HIS A 172 -5.28 20.55 -15.43
CA HIS A 172 -4.14 20.34 -16.31
C HIS A 172 -4.05 18.88 -16.73
N ARG A 173 -3.58 18.61 -17.95
CA ARG A 173 -3.28 17.25 -18.38
C ARG A 173 -1.92 16.81 -17.84
N VAL A 174 -1.90 15.64 -17.22
CA VAL A 174 -0.69 14.94 -16.77
C VAL A 174 -0.85 13.46 -17.07
N TYR A 175 -0.24 12.96 -18.14
CA TYR A 175 -0.32 11.55 -18.50
C TYR A 175 0.30 10.64 -17.43
N ASN A 176 -0.29 9.47 -17.23
CA ASN A 176 0.37 8.39 -16.53
C ASN A 176 1.59 7.92 -17.34
N GLY A 177 2.74 7.87 -16.67
CA GLY A 177 3.99 7.44 -17.30
C GLY A 177 4.31 5.98 -17.05
N MET A 178 5.16 5.44 -17.94
CA MET A 178 5.66 4.06 -17.88
C MET A 178 7.15 4.04 -17.57
N ASP A 179 7.54 3.26 -16.55
CA ASP A 179 8.94 2.92 -16.30
C ASP A 179 9.37 1.80 -17.27
N LEU A 180 10.20 2.15 -18.24
CA LEU A 180 10.61 1.23 -19.30
C LEU A 180 11.76 0.29 -18.91
N THR A 181 12.35 0.44 -17.74
CA THR A 181 13.49 -0.38 -17.29
C THR A 181 13.17 -1.87 -17.18
N ARG A 182 11.90 -2.22 -17.05
CA ARG A 182 11.40 -3.61 -16.94
C ARG A 182 11.04 -4.23 -18.30
N PHE A 183 11.01 -3.43 -19.35
CA PHE A 183 10.63 -3.88 -20.69
C PHE A 183 11.88 -4.00 -21.55
N PRO A 184 12.00 -5.07 -22.39
CA PRO A 184 13.15 -5.25 -23.24
C PRO A 184 13.29 -4.07 -24.20
N THR A 185 14.53 -3.73 -24.54
CA THR A 185 14.80 -2.78 -25.62
C THR A 185 14.37 -3.35 -26.97
N PRO A 186 14.12 -2.51 -27.99
CA PRO A 186 13.81 -3.00 -29.34
C PRO A 186 14.87 -3.93 -29.91
N ASP A 187 16.15 -3.73 -29.57
CA ASP A 187 17.26 -4.56 -30.01
C ASP A 187 17.28 -5.92 -29.30
N GLU A 188 17.00 -5.95 -28.01
CA GLU A 188 16.85 -7.20 -27.24
C GLU A 188 15.64 -8.01 -27.72
N GLU A 189 14.53 -7.36 -28.05
CA GLU A 189 13.36 -8.01 -28.62
C GLU A 189 13.64 -8.53 -30.05
N ALA A 190 14.41 -7.78 -30.85
CA ALA A 190 14.85 -8.22 -32.18
C ALA A 190 15.87 -9.35 -32.12
N ALA A 191 16.73 -9.38 -31.09
CA ALA A 191 17.73 -10.43 -30.87
C ALA A 191 17.14 -11.71 -30.26
N ARG A 192 15.90 -11.68 -29.76
CA ARG A 192 15.21 -12.90 -29.31
C ARG A 192 15.21 -13.91 -30.46
N PRO A 193 15.70 -15.14 -30.21
CA PRO A 193 15.64 -16.19 -31.25
C PRO A 193 14.18 -16.24 -31.69
N ALA A 194 14.01 -16.10 -33.02
CA ALA A 194 12.72 -16.37 -33.64
C ALA A 194 12.37 -17.79 -33.24
N GLY A 195 11.57 -17.97 -32.20
CA GLY A 195 10.99 -19.27 -31.92
C GLY A 195 10.34 -19.80 -33.20
N PRO A 196 9.94 -21.06 -33.28
CA PRO A 196 9.38 -21.68 -34.49
C PRO A 196 8.24 -20.89 -35.16
N ARG A 197 7.81 -19.78 -34.54
CA ARG A 197 6.80 -18.85 -35.00
C ARG A 197 7.19 -17.91 -36.15
N ARG A 198 8.50 -17.73 -36.44
CA ARG A 198 8.97 -16.82 -37.51
C ARG A 198 9.12 -17.46 -38.87
N THR A 199 9.13 -18.78 -38.95
CA THR A 199 9.44 -19.49 -40.19
C THR A 199 8.22 -19.83 -41.07
N GLY A 200 7.02 -19.36 -40.73
CA GLY A 200 5.83 -19.45 -41.63
C GLY A 200 5.33 -20.87 -41.95
N ILE A 201 5.80 -21.92 -41.30
CA ILE A 201 5.60 -23.31 -41.73
C ILE A 201 4.82 -24.19 -40.73
N ALA A 202 4.42 -23.69 -39.54
CA ALA A 202 3.51 -24.45 -38.68
C ALA A 202 2.45 -23.54 -38.07
N PRO A 203 1.19 -23.96 -38.01
CA PRO A 203 0.12 -23.21 -37.43
C PRO A 203 0.19 -23.30 -35.89
N TYR A 204 1.19 -22.64 -35.28
CA TYR A 204 1.09 -22.40 -33.84
C TYR A 204 -0.01 -21.37 -33.57
N PRO A 205 -0.89 -21.61 -32.59
CA PRO A 205 -1.95 -20.67 -32.28
C PRO A 205 -1.38 -19.32 -31.85
N VAL A 206 -1.88 -18.25 -32.45
CA VAL A 206 -1.52 -16.87 -32.07
C VAL A 206 -2.05 -16.60 -30.67
N ARG A 207 -1.21 -16.09 -29.79
CA ARG A 207 -1.56 -15.82 -28.39
C ARG A 207 -2.09 -14.43 -28.22
N ILE A 208 -3.37 -14.34 -27.90
CA ILE A 208 -4.06 -13.10 -27.49
C ILE A 208 -4.03 -13.03 -25.98
N ILE A 209 -3.70 -11.86 -25.44
CA ILE A 209 -3.76 -11.59 -23.99
C ILE A 209 -4.66 -10.40 -23.73
N SER A 210 -5.43 -10.48 -22.64
CA SER A 210 -6.20 -9.38 -22.10
C SER A 210 -6.02 -9.30 -20.59
N ILE A 211 -5.99 -8.07 -20.01
CA ILE A 211 -5.66 -7.86 -18.61
C ILE A 211 -6.62 -6.83 -18.02
N GLY A 212 -7.27 -7.17 -16.91
CA GLY A 212 -8.13 -6.24 -16.19
C GLY A 212 -9.03 -6.91 -15.16
N ARG A 213 -9.64 -6.11 -14.28
CA ARG A 213 -10.68 -6.62 -13.39
C ARG A 213 -11.86 -7.16 -14.21
N LEU A 214 -12.44 -8.27 -13.79
CA LEU A 214 -13.61 -8.86 -14.46
C LEU A 214 -14.88 -8.08 -14.09
N VAL A 215 -15.03 -6.89 -14.68
CA VAL A 215 -16.16 -5.96 -14.52
C VAL A 215 -16.69 -5.52 -15.89
N THR A 216 -17.95 -5.09 -15.94
CA THR A 216 -18.70 -4.82 -17.18
C THR A 216 -17.94 -3.90 -18.14
N PHE A 217 -17.42 -2.76 -17.66
CA PHE A 217 -16.80 -1.78 -18.54
C PHE A 217 -15.46 -2.22 -19.16
N LYS A 218 -14.90 -3.38 -18.78
CA LYS A 218 -13.74 -3.99 -19.45
C LYS A 218 -14.10 -4.75 -20.72
N GLY A 219 -15.39 -5.04 -20.94
CA GLY A 219 -15.91 -5.62 -22.18
C GLY A 219 -15.38 -7.01 -22.51
N PHE A 220 -15.02 -7.85 -21.49
CA PHE A 220 -14.53 -9.20 -21.74
C PHE A 220 -15.56 -10.10 -22.44
N GLU A 221 -16.85 -9.83 -22.27
CA GLU A 221 -17.92 -10.53 -22.98
C GLU A 221 -17.80 -10.34 -24.50
N TYR A 222 -17.52 -9.11 -24.96
CA TYR A 222 -17.34 -8.82 -26.40
C TYR A 222 -16.06 -9.46 -26.94
N LEU A 223 -14.99 -9.53 -26.14
CA LEU A 223 -13.76 -10.24 -26.51
C LEU A 223 -14.01 -11.74 -26.65
N ILE A 224 -14.76 -12.37 -25.75
CA ILE A 224 -15.10 -13.80 -25.82
C ILE A 224 -15.98 -14.08 -27.04
N ASP A 225 -16.95 -13.22 -27.33
CA ASP A 225 -17.79 -13.35 -28.53
C ASP A 225 -16.98 -13.20 -29.82
N ALA A 226 -16.07 -12.24 -29.89
CA ALA A 226 -15.13 -12.10 -31.01
C ALA A 226 -14.26 -13.35 -31.17
N CYS A 227 -13.80 -13.97 -30.07
CA CYS A 227 -13.11 -15.26 -30.10
C CYS A 227 -13.98 -16.38 -30.70
N ALA A 228 -15.29 -16.39 -30.44
CA ALA A 228 -16.21 -17.35 -31.06
C ALA A 228 -16.30 -17.15 -32.58
N ASP A 229 -16.32 -15.90 -33.05
CA ASP A 229 -16.32 -15.57 -34.46
C ASP A 229 -15.03 -16.01 -35.16
N LEU A 230 -13.88 -15.75 -34.53
CA LEU A 230 -12.57 -16.20 -35.02
C LEU A 230 -12.48 -17.74 -35.10
N ALA A 231 -13.03 -18.43 -34.10
CA ALA A 231 -13.07 -19.90 -34.06
C ALA A 231 -13.96 -20.44 -35.20
N ARG A 232 -15.11 -19.83 -35.48
CA ARG A 232 -16.00 -20.18 -36.62
C ARG A 232 -15.32 -19.97 -37.98
N GLN A 233 -14.42 -18.98 -38.09
CA GLN A 233 -13.60 -18.74 -39.27
C GLN A 233 -12.41 -19.73 -39.38
N GLY A 234 -12.23 -20.64 -38.44
CA GLY A 234 -11.16 -21.65 -38.45
C GLY A 234 -9.78 -21.11 -38.08
N LEU A 235 -9.67 -19.88 -37.58
CA LEU A 235 -8.40 -19.28 -37.18
C LEU A 235 -7.80 -19.96 -35.95
N GLN A 236 -6.48 -20.12 -35.92
CA GLN A 236 -5.75 -20.77 -34.83
C GLN A 236 -5.23 -19.72 -33.85
N PHE A 237 -5.78 -19.69 -32.65
CA PHE A 237 -5.42 -18.78 -31.58
C PHE A 237 -5.69 -19.37 -30.20
N THR A 238 -5.07 -18.79 -29.17
CA THR A 238 -5.44 -18.91 -27.77
C THR A 238 -5.64 -17.50 -27.21
N CYS A 239 -6.56 -17.36 -26.26
CA CYS A 239 -6.84 -16.09 -25.56
C CYS A 239 -6.73 -16.29 -24.05
N GLU A 240 -5.79 -15.61 -23.41
CA GLU A 240 -5.61 -15.62 -21.97
C GLU A 240 -6.13 -14.30 -21.38
N ILE A 241 -7.07 -14.39 -20.44
CA ILE A 241 -7.62 -13.25 -19.71
C ILE A 241 -7.10 -13.28 -18.28
N ILE A 242 -6.34 -12.26 -17.88
CA ILE A 242 -5.74 -12.13 -16.56
C ILE A 242 -6.52 -11.12 -15.73
N GLY A 243 -6.94 -11.53 -14.57
CA GLY A 243 -7.66 -10.73 -13.60
C GLY A 243 -8.75 -11.51 -12.89
N ASP A 244 -9.38 -10.86 -11.92
CA ASP A 244 -10.48 -11.42 -11.16
C ASP A 244 -11.57 -10.37 -10.95
N GLY A 245 -12.77 -10.78 -10.59
CA GLY A 245 -13.88 -9.88 -10.37
C GLY A 245 -15.26 -10.54 -10.40
N PRO A 246 -16.32 -9.76 -10.16
CA PRO A 246 -17.68 -10.29 -10.00
C PRO A 246 -18.23 -11.01 -11.23
N LEU A 247 -17.71 -10.74 -12.44
CA LEU A 247 -18.18 -11.38 -13.67
C LEU A 247 -17.51 -12.73 -13.97
N ARG A 248 -16.65 -13.27 -13.08
CA ARG A 248 -15.89 -14.48 -13.34
C ARG A 248 -16.78 -15.66 -13.76
N ASP A 249 -17.79 -15.95 -12.97
CA ASP A 249 -18.68 -17.10 -13.19
C ASP A 249 -19.49 -16.95 -14.50
N ASP A 250 -19.94 -15.73 -14.80
CA ASP A 250 -20.68 -15.42 -16.02
C ASP A 250 -19.80 -15.58 -17.26
N LEU A 251 -18.55 -15.10 -17.21
CA LEU A 251 -17.59 -15.24 -18.31
C LEU A 251 -17.17 -16.71 -18.51
N GLU A 252 -16.98 -17.48 -17.44
CA GLU A 252 -16.73 -18.92 -17.53
C GLU A 252 -17.92 -19.68 -18.16
N ALA A 253 -19.15 -19.32 -17.78
CA ALA A 253 -20.36 -19.88 -18.39
C ALA A 253 -20.43 -19.52 -19.89
N ARG A 254 -20.12 -18.27 -20.27
CA ARG A 254 -20.11 -17.82 -21.66
C ARG A 254 -19.09 -18.59 -22.49
N ILE A 255 -17.86 -18.79 -21.98
CA ILE A 255 -16.81 -19.58 -22.65
C ILE A 255 -17.28 -21.02 -22.90
N ARG A 256 -17.93 -21.66 -21.91
CA ARG A 256 -18.47 -23.03 -22.06
C ARG A 256 -19.59 -23.09 -23.10
N ASN A 257 -20.52 -22.15 -23.05
CA ASN A 257 -21.68 -22.11 -23.95
C ASN A 257 -21.26 -21.91 -25.41
N LEU A 258 -20.21 -21.11 -25.63
CA LEU A 258 -19.62 -20.86 -26.96
C LEU A 258 -18.62 -21.94 -27.41
N LYS A 259 -18.40 -22.98 -26.59
CA LYS A 259 -17.46 -24.09 -26.85
C LYS A 259 -16.02 -23.61 -27.07
N LEU A 260 -15.58 -22.66 -26.27
CA LEU A 260 -14.23 -22.05 -26.35
C LEU A 260 -13.28 -22.51 -25.25
N SER A 261 -13.62 -23.53 -24.45
CA SER A 261 -12.84 -23.95 -23.28
C SER A 261 -11.42 -24.41 -23.60
N ASP A 262 -11.16 -24.82 -24.85
CA ASP A 262 -9.84 -25.19 -25.37
C ASP A 262 -9.02 -23.98 -25.87
N ARG A 263 -9.61 -22.81 -26.01
CA ARG A 263 -9.01 -21.59 -26.61
C ARG A 263 -8.96 -20.39 -25.70
N VAL A 264 -9.95 -20.20 -24.82
CA VAL A 264 -10.09 -19.01 -23.97
C VAL A 264 -9.98 -19.41 -22.49
N HIS A 265 -9.03 -18.81 -21.78
CA HIS A 265 -8.69 -19.19 -20.40
C HIS A 265 -8.70 -17.97 -19.47
N LEU A 266 -9.47 -18.05 -18.36
CA LEU A 266 -9.45 -17.08 -17.27
C LEU A 266 -8.38 -17.50 -16.26
N LEU A 267 -7.27 -16.76 -16.18
CA LEU A 267 -6.10 -17.13 -15.37
C LEU A 267 -6.17 -16.67 -13.90
N GLY A 268 -7.18 -15.86 -13.55
CA GLY A 268 -7.24 -15.23 -12.23
C GLY A 268 -6.24 -14.08 -12.08
N SER A 269 -6.10 -13.57 -10.85
CA SER A 269 -5.13 -12.52 -10.53
C SER A 269 -3.72 -13.09 -10.46
N LEU A 270 -2.77 -12.42 -11.10
CA LEU A 270 -1.35 -12.78 -11.13
C LEU A 270 -0.50 -11.66 -10.53
N SER A 271 0.73 -11.98 -10.10
CA SER A 271 1.72 -10.96 -9.72
C SER A 271 2.11 -10.12 -10.94
N GLN A 272 2.63 -8.91 -10.70
CA GLN A 272 3.04 -8.02 -11.79
C GLN A 272 4.14 -8.62 -12.65
N GLU A 273 5.05 -9.40 -12.06
CA GLU A 273 6.11 -10.12 -12.76
C GLU A 273 5.51 -11.18 -13.69
N ALA A 274 4.57 -11.99 -13.20
CA ALA A 274 3.90 -13.01 -13.99
C ALA A 274 3.07 -12.40 -15.12
N VAL A 275 2.39 -11.27 -14.87
CA VAL A 275 1.67 -10.49 -15.89
C VAL A 275 2.63 -10.02 -16.98
N LEU A 276 3.78 -9.45 -16.60
CA LEU A 276 4.79 -8.98 -17.56
C LEU A 276 5.35 -10.11 -18.42
N GLU A 277 5.65 -11.27 -17.83
CA GLU A 277 6.14 -12.44 -18.58
C GLU A 277 5.07 -12.99 -19.56
N LYS A 278 3.82 -13.03 -19.14
CA LYS A 278 2.70 -13.39 -20.02
C LYS A 278 2.53 -12.37 -21.16
N LEU A 279 2.64 -11.09 -20.86
CA LEU A 279 2.53 -10.01 -21.84
C LEU A 279 3.66 -10.06 -22.88
N LYS A 280 4.91 -10.26 -22.43
CA LYS A 280 6.06 -10.49 -23.33
C LYS A 280 5.90 -11.73 -24.18
N ALA A 281 5.24 -12.76 -23.68
CA ALA A 281 5.02 -14.00 -24.41
C ALA A 281 3.84 -13.93 -25.39
N ALA A 282 2.93 -12.98 -25.28
CA ALA A 282 1.78 -12.79 -26.15
C ALA A 282 2.17 -12.27 -27.56
N ASP A 283 1.29 -12.46 -28.52
CA ASP A 283 1.42 -11.96 -29.89
C ASP A 283 0.55 -10.74 -30.15
N ILE A 284 -0.61 -10.63 -29.45
CA ILE A 284 -1.60 -9.55 -29.56
C ILE A 284 -2.10 -9.23 -28.16
N PHE A 285 -2.24 -7.95 -27.85
CA PHE A 285 -3.00 -7.49 -26.70
C PHE A 285 -4.38 -7.01 -27.16
N ALA A 286 -5.44 -7.41 -26.44
CA ALA A 286 -6.81 -7.00 -26.73
C ALA A 286 -7.52 -6.51 -25.47
N LEU A 287 -8.23 -5.37 -25.56
CA LEU A 287 -9.10 -4.86 -24.48
C LEU A 287 -10.31 -4.17 -25.09
N ALA A 288 -11.48 -4.76 -24.94
CA ALA A 288 -12.75 -4.30 -25.55
C ALA A 288 -13.55 -3.37 -24.61
N SER A 289 -12.89 -2.36 -24.01
CA SER A 289 -13.52 -1.48 -23.04
C SER A 289 -14.79 -0.83 -23.57
N VAL A 290 -15.82 -0.79 -22.72
CA VAL A 290 -17.12 -0.17 -23.00
C VAL A 290 -17.50 0.83 -21.91
N MET A 291 -18.55 1.59 -22.11
CA MET A 291 -19.19 2.36 -21.05
C MET A 291 -20.32 1.52 -20.45
N ASP A 292 -20.33 1.34 -19.15
CA ASP A 292 -21.41 0.62 -18.49
C ASP A 292 -22.67 1.50 -18.36
N THR A 293 -23.78 0.89 -17.95
CA THR A 293 -25.07 1.57 -17.78
C THR A 293 -25.06 2.71 -16.75
N GLN A 294 -24.02 2.79 -15.92
CA GLN A 294 -23.83 3.85 -14.93
C GLN A 294 -22.82 4.92 -15.41
N GLY A 295 -22.34 4.83 -16.66
CA GLY A 295 -21.34 5.74 -17.21
C GLY A 295 -19.90 5.41 -16.79
N ALA A 296 -19.63 4.33 -16.08
CA ALA A 296 -18.25 3.95 -15.78
C ALA A 296 -17.56 3.40 -17.03
N SER A 297 -16.34 3.81 -17.26
CA SER A 297 -15.49 3.31 -18.35
C SER A 297 -14.00 3.44 -18.01
N ASP A 298 -13.17 2.78 -18.80
CA ASP A 298 -11.75 3.06 -18.83
C ASP A 298 -11.50 4.42 -19.50
N VAL A 299 -10.71 5.25 -18.84
CA VAL A 299 -10.29 6.53 -19.43
C VAL A 299 -8.88 6.41 -20.01
N PHE A 300 -7.94 5.86 -19.23
CA PHE A 300 -6.56 5.62 -19.66
C PHE A 300 -6.08 4.30 -19.09
N PRO A 301 -6.44 3.16 -19.70
CA PRO A 301 -6.07 1.85 -19.20
C PRO A 301 -4.55 1.63 -19.31
N THR A 302 -3.85 1.63 -18.17
CA THR A 302 -2.38 1.48 -18.10
C THR A 302 -1.90 0.19 -18.74
N VAL A 303 -2.72 -0.87 -18.72
CA VAL A 303 -2.42 -2.15 -19.36
C VAL A 303 -2.23 -2.03 -20.88
N ILE A 304 -2.83 -1.03 -21.53
CA ILE A 304 -2.59 -0.74 -22.96
C ILE A 304 -1.17 -0.21 -23.15
N ILE A 305 -0.76 0.78 -22.36
CA ILE A 305 0.61 1.31 -22.45
C ILE A 305 1.67 0.28 -22.01
N GLU A 306 1.33 -0.64 -21.10
CA GLU A 306 2.17 -1.79 -20.75
C GLU A 306 2.34 -2.75 -21.94
N ALA A 307 1.27 -3.05 -22.68
CA ALA A 307 1.31 -3.87 -23.88
C ALA A 307 2.15 -3.22 -24.99
N MET A 308 1.96 -1.94 -25.22
CA MET A 308 2.76 -1.17 -26.18
C MET A 308 4.24 -1.10 -25.76
N ALA A 309 4.53 -0.94 -24.46
CA ALA A 309 5.87 -0.99 -23.92
C ALA A 309 6.55 -2.36 -24.11
N ALA A 310 5.78 -3.43 -24.08
CA ALA A 310 6.23 -4.79 -24.43
C ALA A 310 6.28 -5.04 -25.96
N ALA A 311 6.12 -4.01 -26.79
CA ALA A 311 6.04 -4.10 -28.25
C ALA A 311 4.94 -5.08 -28.75
N ARG A 312 3.80 -5.13 -28.04
CA ARG A 312 2.64 -5.91 -28.51
C ARG A 312 1.68 -4.99 -29.27
N PRO A 313 1.21 -5.40 -30.48
CA PRO A 313 0.14 -4.69 -31.17
C PRO A 313 -1.12 -4.72 -30.34
N VAL A 314 -1.84 -3.63 -30.32
CA VAL A 314 -3.05 -3.45 -29.50
C VAL A 314 -4.30 -3.47 -30.38
N VAL A 315 -5.32 -4.22 -29.97
CA VAL A 315 -6.70 -4.07 -30.47
C VAL A 315 -7.54 -3.58 -29.30
N SER A 316 -8.19 -2.42 -29.46
CA SER A 316 -9.01 -1.84 -28.40
C SER A 316 -10.19 -1.06 -28.98
N THR A 317 -10.92 -0.36 -28.13
CA THR A 317 -12.09 0.43 -28.53
C THR A 317 -11.77 1.92 -28.60
N ARG A 318 -12.48 2.62 -29.45
CA ARG A 318 -12.41 4.09 -29.63
C ARG A 318 -13.24 4.77 -28.52
N LEU A 319 -12.76 4.62 -27.28
CA LEU A 319 -13.47 5.06 -26.08
C LEU A 319 -12.60 5.99 -25.25
N ALA A 320 -13.18 7.10 -24.79
CA ALA A 320 -12.57 8.06 -23.88
C ALA A 320 -11.11 8.43 -24.30
N GLY A 321 -10.12 8.27 -23.43
CA GLY A 321 -8.71 8.59 -23.69
C GLY A 321 -7.91 7.47 -24.35
N ILE A 322 -8.50 6.32 -24.70
CA ILE A 322 -7.78 5.23 -25.38
C ILE A 322 -7.14 5.69 -26.71
N PRO A 323 -7.81 6.51 -27.56
CA PRO A 323 -7.20 7.04 -28.79
C PRO A 323 -5.97 7.94 -28.57
N GLU A 324 -5.76 8.43 -27.35
CA GLU A 324 -4.57 9.22 -27.05
C GLU A 324 -3.32 8.33 -26.88
N SER A 325 -3.50 7.07 -26.48
CA SER A 325 -2.41 6.08 -26.41
C SER A 325 -2.24 5.32 -27.72
N VAL A 326 -3.32 4.79 -28.30
CA VAL A 326 -3.30 3.98 -29.52
C VAL A 326 -3.70 4.81 -30.73
N VAL A 327 -2.80 4.93 -31.71
CA VAL A 327 -3.11 5.54 -33.00
C VAL A 327 -3.61 4.45 -33.95
N ASP A 328 -4.88 4.58 -34.35
CA ASP A 328 -5.55 3.59 -35.20
C ASP A 328 -4.86 3.44 -36.56
N GLY A 329 -4.57 2.21 -36.95
CA GLY A 329 -3.86 1.87 -38.18
C GLY A 329 -2.34 2.11 -38.16
N GLU A 330 -1.78 2.63 -37.06
CA GLU A 330 -0.33 2.88 -36.92
C GLU A 330 0.30 2.09 -35.77
N THR A 331 -0.27 2.17 -34.57
CA THR A 331 0.26 1.49 -33.38
C THR A 331 -0.66 0.37 -32.87
N GLY A 332 -1.80 0.19 -33.51
CA GLY A 332 -2.82 -0.80 -33.21
C GLY A 332 -4.08 -0.57 -34.02
N LEU A 333 -5.15 -1.23 -33.64
CA LEU A 333 -6.48 -1.09 -34.26
C LEU A 333 -7.51 -0.67 -33.21
N LEU A 334 -8.33 0.32 -33.53
CA LEU A 334 -9.42 0.79 -32.70
C LEU A 334 -10.76 0.56 -33.39
N VAL A 335 -11.65 -0.16 -32.68
CA VAL A 335 -13.02 -0.43 -33.13
C VAL A 335 -14.04 0.36 -32.32
N SER A 336 -15.28 0.43 -32.76
CA SER A 336 -16.36 0.99 -31.96
C SER A 336 -16.59 0.12 -30.70
N PRO A 337 -16.89 0.72 -29.53
CA PRO A 337 -17.33 -0.05 -28.36
C PRO A 337 -18.52 -0.95 -28.71
N GLU A 338 -18.61 -2.12 -28.09
CA GLU A 338 -19.69 -3.10 -28.26
C GLU A 338 -19.78 -3.76 -29.65
N ASP A 339 -18.93 -3.37 -30.61
CA ASP A 339 -18.89 -3.93 -31.95
C ASP A 339 -18.01 -5.21 -31.98
N THR A 340 -18.63 -6.33 -31.66
CA THR A 340 -17.98 -7.66 -31.64
C THR A 340 -17.46 -8.06 -33.03
N MET A 341 -18.19 -7.72 -34.09
CA MET A 341 -17.79 -8.07 -35.47
C MET A 341 -16.52 -7.33 -35.89
N ALA A 342 -16.48 -6.02 -35.70
CA ALA A 342 -15.29 -5.22 -35.98
C ALA A 342 -14.10 -5.66 -35.10
N LEU A 343 -14.34 -6.04 -33.84
CA LEU A 343 -13.31 -6.57 -32.94
C LEU A 343 -12.74 -7.90 -33.48
N ALA A 344 -13.60 -8.82 -33.91
CA ALA A 344 -13.20 -10.08 -34.52
C ALA A 344 -12.44 -9.86 -35.82
N GLU A 345 -12.86 -8.93 -36.68
CA GLU A 345 -12.14 -8.59 -37.91
C GLU A 345 -10.75 -8.02 -37.61
N ALA A 346 -10.63 -7.07 -36.70
CA ALA A 346 -9.37 -6.47 -36.30
C ALA A 346 -8.39 -7.53 -35.73
N LEU A 347 -8.87 -8.41 -34.86
CA LEU A 347 -8.09 -9.52 -34.32
C LEU A 347 -7.70 -10.51 -35.43
N GLY A 348 -8.62 -10.85 -36.32
CA GLY A 348 -8.41 -11.74 -37.46
C GLY A 348 -7.31 -11.25 -38.41
N ARG A 349 -7.29 -9.96 -38.72
CA ARG A 349 -6.21 -9.32 -39.49
C ARG A 349 -4.85 -9.50 -38.82
N LEU A 350 -4.77 -9.25 -37.51
CA LEU A 350 -3.52 -9.44 -36.78
C LEU A 350 -3.15 -10.92 -36.60
N ILE A 351 -4.09 -11.84 -36.51
CA ILE A 351 -3.80 -13.28 -36.46
C ILE A 351 -3.15 -13.76 -37.77
N GLN A 352 -3.66 -13.28 -38.90
CA GLN A 352 -3.22 -13.72 -40.22
C GLN A 352 -1.93 -13.02 -40.68
N ASP A 353 -1.66 -11.80 -40.26
CA ASP A 353 -0.52 -11.00 -40.71
C ASP A 353 0.53 -10.75 -39.61
N ALA A 354 1.57 -11.58 -39.61
CA ALA A 354 2.70 -11.47 -38.69
C ALA A 354 3.53 -10.19 -38.90
N LYS A 355 3.60 -9.69 -40.17
CA LYS A 355 4.34 -8.45 -40.47
C LYS A 355 3.61 -7.25 -39.90
N LEU A 356 2.30 -7.24 -40.01
CA LEU A 356 1.46 -6.19 -39.41
C LEU A 356 1.57 -6.18 -37.89
N ARG A 357 1.53 -7.37 -37.25
CA ARG A 357 1.78 -7.48 -35.79
C ARG A 357 3.10 -6.85 -35.40
N PHE A 358 4.17 -7.20 -36.11
CA PHE A 358 5.52 -6.67 -35.86
C PHE A 358 5.58 -5.15 -36.07
N HIS A 359 4.97 -4.64 -37.15
CA HIS A 359 4.95 -3.22 -37.46
C HIS A 359 4.24 -2.42 -36.36
N TYR A 360 3.02 -2.81 -35.99
CA TYR A 360 2.26 -2.10 -34.96
C TYR A 360 2.90 -2.21 -33.58
N GLY A 361 3.45 -3.36 -33.23
CA GLY A 361 4.16 -3.54 -31.96
C GLY A 361 5.37 -2.60 -31.84
N ARG A 362 6.19 -2.50 -32.88
CA ARG A 362 7.33 -1.56 -32.91
C ARG A 362 6.89 -0.10 -32.87
N ALA A 363 5.90 0.28 -33.67
CA ALA A 363 5.39 1.63 -33.68
C ALA A 363 4.77 2.01 -32.31
N GLY A 364 4.04 1.07 -31.70
CA GLY A 364 3.50 1.23 -30.35
C GLY A 364 4.60 1.45 -29.31
N ARG A 365 5.66 0.66 -29.34
CA ARG A 365 6.82 0.81 -28.44
C ARG A 365 7.48 2.18 -28.62
N ALA A 366 7.75 2.59 -29.85
CA ALA A 366 8.35 3.90 -30.16
C ALA A 366 7.48 5.05 -29.63
N ARG A 367 6.15 4.94 -29.74
CA ARG A 367 5.22 5.93 -29.19
C ARG A 367 5.31 6.02 -27.66
N ILE A 368 5.43 4.87 -26.94
CA ILE A 368 5.60 4.88 -25.48
C ILE A 368 6.92 5.56 -25.11
N GLU A 369 8.01 5.26 -25.80
CA GLU A 369 9.32 5.88 -25.57
C GLU A 369 9.28 7.40 -25.76
N GLN A 370 8.52 7.88 -26.75
CA GLN A 370 8.44 9.28 -27.10
C GLN A 370 7.50 10.07 -26.18
N HIS A 371 6.34 9.51 -25.81
CA HIS A 371 5.26 10.29 -25.19
C HIS A 371 4.90 9.86 -23.77
N PHE A 372 5.18 8.61 -23.37
CA PHE A 372 4.67 8.04 -22.12
C PHE A 372 5.77 7.50 -21.19
N ARG A 373 7.05 7.82 -21.44
CA ARG A 373 8.10 7.54 -20.45
C ARG A 373 7.84 8.35 -19.18
N ILE A 374 8.06 7.71 -18.03
CA ILE A 374 7.79 8.34 -16.74
C ILE A 374 8.61 9.63 -16.55
N GLU A 375 9.84 9.67 -17.10
CA GLU A 375 10.72 10.84 -17.03
C GLU A 375 10.13 12.05 -17.76
N HIS A 376 9.36 11.83 -18.83
CA HIS A 376 8.71 12.88 -19.58
C HIS A 376 7.37 13.27 -18.95
N THR A 377 6.58 12.30 -18.52
CA THR A 377 5.22 12.54 -18.04
C THR A 377 5.17 13.12 -16.63
N VAL A 378 6.20 12.89 -15.81
CA VAL A 378 6.27 13.45 -14.45
C VAL A 378 6.63 14.94 -14.44
N GLY A 379 7.30 15.45 -15.49
CA GLY A 379 7.73 16.86 -15.59
C GLY A 379 6.60 17.87 -15.36
N PRO A 380 5.47 17.80 -16.07
CA PRO A 380 4.33 18.70 -15.84
C PRO A 380 3.79 18.66 -14.40
N LEU A 381 3.76 17.49 -13.76
CA LEU A 381 3.37 17.38 -12.36
C LEU A 381 4.35 18.11 -11.43
N ILE A 382 5.65 17.94 -11.68
CA ILE A 382 6.71 18.62 -10.90
C ILE A 382 6.58 20.13 -11.03
N GLU A 383 6.38 20.65 -12.25
CA GLU A 383 6.19 22.10 -12.45
C GLU A 383 4.99 22.63 -11.66
N LEU A 384 3.88 21.90 -11.65
CA LEU A 384 2.69 22.29 -10.88
C LEU A 384 2.95 22.27 -9.38
N LEU A 385 3.63 21.24 -8.86
CA LEU A 385 4.01 21.14 -7.44
C LEU A 385 4.98 22.26 -7.04
N GLN A 386 6.00 22.55 -7.86
CA GLN A 386 6.98 23.63 -7.60
C GLN A 386 6.32 25.02 -7.62
N ARG A 387 5.40 25.27 -8.55
CA ARG A 387 4.62 26.52 -8.56
C ARG A 387 3.80 26.71 -7.30
N THR A 388 3.22 25.61 -6.79
CA THR A 388 2.45 25.61 -5.55
C THR A 388 3.36 25.94 -4.35
N ALA A 389 4.52 25.30 -4.24
CA ALA A 389 5.51 25.57 -3.18
C ALA A 389 5.98 27.04 -3.20
N THR A 390 6.35 27.56 -4.36
CA THR A 390 6.78 28.96 -4.52
C THR A 390 5.69 29.97 -4.16
N ALA A 391 4.43 29.67 -4.48
CA ALA A 391 3.30 30.52 -4.11
C ALA A 391 3.09 30.54 -2.59
N GLN A 392 3.30 29.41 -1.91
CA GLN A 392 3.19 29.29 -0.46
C GLN A 392 4.34 30.03 0.26
N GLU A 393 5.58 29.92 -0.23
CA GLU A 393 6.72 30.68 0.30
C GLU A 393 6.48 32.19 0.20
N LYS A 394 5.97 32.68 -0.91
CA LYS A 394 5.58 34.11 -1.07
C LYS A 394 4.49 34.54 -0.10
N THR A 395 3.52 33.66 0.16
CA THR A 395 2.42 33.90 1.11
C THR A 395 2.93 33.87 2.54
N ALA A 396 3.80 32.91 2.88
CA ALA A 396 4.45 32.80 4.18
C ALA A 396 5.40 33.98 4.43
N HIS A 397 6.15 34.44 3.43
CA HIS A 397 7.03 35.61 3.53
C HIS A 397 6.22 36.90 3.75
N ARG A 398 5.06 37.02 3.15
CA ARG A 398 4.11 38.13 3.36
C ARG A 398 3.50 38.09 4.78
N ALA A 399 3.30 36.88 5.34
CA ALA A 399 2.82 36.71 6.72
C ALA A 399 3.96 36.85 7.75
N ALA A 400 5.21 36.45 7.41
CA ALA A 400 6.38 36.52 8.28
C ALA A 400 6.95 37.94 8.44
N THR A 401 6.61 38.87 7.55
CA THR A 401 6.88 40.30 7.77
C THR A 401 6.03 40.90 8.88
N THR A 402 5.13 40.12 9.48
CA THR A 402 4.30 40.52 10.63
C THR A 402 4.52 39.69 11.91
N GLY A 403 5.52 38.78 11.96
CA GLY A 403 5.79 38.02 13.19
C GLY A 403 6.90 36.99 13.04
N ALA A 404 8.03 37.26 13.66
CA ALA A 404 9.20 36.40 13.65
C ALA A 404 9.04 35.16 14.54
N ALA A 405 9.27 33.96 14.01
CA ALA A 405 9.87 32.84 14.74
C ALA A 405 10.42 31.81 13.73
N ALA A 406 11.73 31.67 13.68
CA ALA A 406 12.45 30.66 12.92
C ALA A 406 12.41 29.32 13.65
N SER A 407 12.06 28.24 12.95
CA SER A 407 12.33 26.88 13.40
C SER A 407 13.55 26.35 12.64
N GLU A 408 14.59 25.99 13.39
CA GLU A 408 15.80 25.37 12.87
C GLU A 408 15.48 24.02 12.22
N ARG A 409 15.90 23.86 10.96
CA ARG A 409 15.89 22.58 10.25
C ARG A 409 17.05 21.72 10.76
N LEU A 410 16.76 20.61 11.37
CA LEU A 410 17.74 19.55 11.63
C LEU A 410 18.02 18.79 10.32
N ALA A 411 19.20 19.05 9.76
CA ALA A 411 19.74 18.30 8.64
C ALA A 411 20.35 16.98 9.11
N GLY A 412 20.02 15.90 8.40
CA GLY A 412 20.84 14.73 8.14
C GLY A 412 21.36 13.93 9.33
N SER A 413 20.69 12.83 9.69
CA SER A 413 21.35 11.68 10.29
C SER A 413 21.07 10.44 9.44
N GLU A 414 22.09 9.61 9.24
CA GLU A 414 21.95 8.26 8.66
C GLU A 414 20.73 7.57 9.25
N ALA A 415 19.93 6.95 8.41
CA ALA A 415 18.67 6.33 8.79
C ALA A 415 18.90 5.28 9.89
N ALA A 416 18.69 5.66 11.14
CA ALA A 416 18.71 4.76 12.27
C ALA A 416 17.68 3.65 12.03
N THR A 417 18.11 2.38 12.19
CA THR A 417 17.23 1.23 12.04
C THR A 417 16.14 1.26 13.12
N ALA A 418 14.88 1.09 12.71
CA ALA A 418 13.75 1.16 13.62
C ALA A 418 13.63 -0.07 14.54
N ILE A 419 13.07 0.15 15.72
CA ILE A 419 12.79 -0.87 16.73
C ILE A 419 11.28 -1.08 16.81
N ALA A 420 10.76 -2.26 16.49
CA ALA A 420 9.35 -2.55 16.65
C ALA A 420 9.01 -2.97 18.08
N TYR A 421 8.05 -2.31 18.70
CA TYR A 421 7.44 -2.69 19.97
C TYR A 421 6.13 -3.42 19.73
N LEU A 422 6.10 -4.74 19.91
CA LEU A 422 4.89 -5.54 19.74
C LEU A 422 4.03 -5.50 20.99
N ILE A 423 2.88 -4.86 20.88
CA ILE A 423 1.86 -4.72 21.92
C ILE A 423 0.75 -5.72 21.60
N GLU A 424 0.63 -6.78 22.41
CA GLU A 424 -0.34 -7.85 22.15
C GLU A 424 -1.77 -7.32 22.06
N ARG A 425 -2.16 -6.52 23.05
CA ARG A 425 -3.52 -5.96 23.14
C ARG A 425 -3.48 -4.52 23.67
N TRP A 426 -4.23 -3.64 23.06
CA TRP A 426 -4.33 -2.26 23.49
C TRP A 426 -5.82 -1.80 23.52
N PRO A 427 -6.27 -1.04 24.52
CA PRO A 427 -5.56 -0.77 25.77
C PRO A 427 -5.55 -1.98 26.72
N ASP A 428 -4.50 -2.13 27.50
CA ASP A 428 -4.37 -3.14 28.56
C ASP A 428 -4.17 -2.46 29.93
N ARG A 429 -4.27 -3.26 30.99
CA ARG A 429 -4.13 -2.78 32.39
C ARG A 429 -2.73 -2.23 32.69
N ASP A 430 -1.72 -2.65 31.94
CA ASP A 430 -0.32 -2.22 32.09
C ASP A 430 0.02 -0.97 31.24
N LEU A 431 -1.00 -0.34 30.65
CA LEU A 431 -0.86 0.80 29.78
C LEU A 431 -0.05 1.97 30.36
N PRO A 432 -0.22 2.38 31.63
CA PRO A 432 0.54 3.52 32.18
C PRO A 432 2.06 3.32 32.14
N LEU A 433 2.52 2.07 32.23
CA LEU A 433 3.95 1.73 32.15
C LEU A 433 4.45 1.80 30.69
N LEU A 434 3.67 1.27 29.77
CA LEU A 434 3.99 1.32 28.35
C LEU A 434 3.99 2.77 27.83
N GLU A 435 3.01 3.58 28.24
CA GLU A 435 2.94 5.01 27.89
C GLU A 435 4.21 5.74 28.34
N ARG A 436 4.59 5.59 29.60
CA ARG A 436 5.82 6.18 30.14
C ARG A 436 7.07 5.68 29.42
N GLU A 437 7.12 4.41 29.06
CA GLU A 437 8.23 3.82 28.30
C GLU A 437 8.35 4.43 26.92
N LEU A 438 7.26 4.51 26.16
CA LEU A 438 7.26 5.08 24.82
C LEU A 438 7.55 6.60 24.85
N GLU A 439 7.02 7.33 25.84
CA GLU A 439 7.35 8.75 26.04
C GLU A 439 8.84 8.95 26.34
N GLU A 440 9.44 8.08 27.16
CA GLU A 440 10.85 8.18 27.50
C GLU A 440 11.77 7.78 26.34
N MET A 441 11.40 6.77 25.53
CA MET A 441 12.12 6.42 24.31
C MET A 441 12.06 7.57 23.28
N ASN A 442 10.90 8.17 23.10
CA ASN A 442 10.75 9.33 22.22
C ASN A 442 11.60 10.53 22.69
N ARG A 443 11.62 10.82 24.00
CA ARG A 443 12.46 11.87 24.58
C ARG A 443 13.95 11.66 24.35
N ARG A 444 14.37 10.40 24.22
CA ARG A 444 15.77 10.01 23.97
C ARG A 444 16.07 9.75 22.50
N HIS A 445 15.15 10.09 21.62
CA HIS A 445 15.28 9.92 20.17
C HIS A 445 15.57 8.47 19.74
N VAL A 446 15.11 7.46 20.52
CA VAL A 446 15.16 6.06 20.11
C VAL A 446 14.05 5.80 19.09
N PRO A 447 14.34 5.32 17.88
CA PRO A 447 13.36 5.16 16.81
C PRO A 447 12.47 3.94 17.06
N VAL A 448 11.47 4.09 17.92
CA VAL A 448 10.52 3.03 18.28
C VAL A 448 9.25 3.14 17.46
N VAL A 449 8.81 2.02 16.90
CA VAL A 449 7.52 1.84 16.22
C VAL A 449 6.63 0.95 17.09
N PRO A 450 5.67 1.49 17.84
CA PRO A 450 4.75 0.70 18.64
C PRO A 450 3.63 0.11 17.78
N ILE A 451 3.50 -1.21 17.75
CA ILE A 451 2.54 -1.93 16.92
C ILE A 451 1.59 -2.74 17.81
N VAL A 452 0.30 -2.46 17.67
CA VAL A 452 -0.77 -3.14 18.38
C VAL A 452 -1.30 -4.31 17.56
N CYS A 453 -1.23 -5.52 18.13
CA CYS A 453 -1.72 -6.73 17.47
C CYS A 453 -3.24 -6.88 17.58
N GLU A 454 -3.85 -6.40 18.69
CA GLU A 454 -5.29 -6.55 18.93
C GLU A 454 -5.87 -5.38 19.71
N LEU A 455 -7.04 -4.90 19.27
CA LEU A 455 -7.80 -3.91 20.01
C LEU A 455 -8.66 -4.56 21.09
N ASN A 456 -8.61 -4.01 22.30
CA ASN A 456 -9.49 -4.40 23.40
C ASN A 456 -10.78 -3.57 23.38
N SER A 457 -11.76 -3.95 22.58
CA SER A 457 -13.04 -3.26 22.43
C SER A 457 -13.86 -3.13 23.71
N ARG A 458 -13.53 -3.91 24.76
CA ARG A 458 -14.21 -3.89 26.08
C ARG A 458 -13.54 -2.98 27.11
N ALA A 459 -12.37 -2.44 26.78
CA ALA A 459 -11.68 -1.55 27.72
C ALA A 459 -12.33 -0.16 27.75
N ARG A 460 -12.36 0.46 28.94
CA ARG A 460 -12.69 1.89 29.05
C ARG A 460 -11.45 2.70 28.68
N TYR A 461 -11.60 3.58 27.72
CA TYR A 461 -10.53 4.47 27.28
C TYR A 461 -10.34 5.61 28.30
N THR A 462 -9.08 5.89 28.63
CA THR A 462 -8.69 7.01 29.48
C THR A 462 -8.11 8.14 28.62
N ARG A 463 -8.00 9.34 29.18
CA ARG A 463 -7.40 10.50 28.50
C ARG A 463 -5.93 10.23 28.07
N ALA A 464 -5.20 9.45 28.87
CA ALA A 464 -3.83 9.03 28.54
C ALA A 464 -3.79 8.13 27.30
N MET A 465 -4.71 7.16 27.23
CA MET A 465 -4.87 6.29 26.06
C MET A 465 -5.21 7.06 24.79
N GLU A 466 -6.08 8.05 24.92
CA GLU A 466 -6.49 8.93 23.82
C GLU A 466 -5.29 9.72 23.28
N LYS A 467 -4.41 10.20 24.16
CA LYS A 467 -3.19 10.93 23.79
C LYS A 467 -2.17 10.05 23.08
N MET A 468 -2.06 8.78 23.47
CA MET A 468 -1.09 7.84 22.90
C MET A 468 -1.56 7.21 21.58
N ALA A 469 -2.87 7.03 21.39
CA ALA A 469 -3.44 6.35 20.22
C ALA A 469 -2.90 6.81 18.85
N PRO A 470 -2.69 8.11 18.60
CA PRO A 470 -2.13 8.58 17.32
C PRO A 470 -0.70 8.14 17.03
N SER A 471 0.06 7.72 18.05
CA SER A 471 1.43 7.25 17.91
C SER A 471 1.54 5.73 17.71
N LEU A 472 0.43 5.01 17.81
CA LEU A 472 0.38 3.56 17.68
C LEU A 472 0.05 3.15 16.25
N GLU A 473 0.67 2.07 15.80
CA GLU A 473 0.27 1.39 14.58
C GLU A 473 -0.57 0.16 14.92
N PHE A 474 -1.48 -0.21 14.02
CA PHE A 474 -2.42 -1.29 14.24
C PHE A 474 -2.32 -2.31 13.12
N LEU A 475 -2.46 -3.59 13.46
CA LEU A 475 -2.66 -4.62 12.46
C LEU A 475 -3.95 -4.35 11.66
N PRO A 476 -4.00 -4.76 10.39
CA PRO A 476 -5.22 -4.69 9.59
C PRO A 476 -6.34 -5.53 10.21
N ASP A 477 -7.54 -5.41 9.66
CA ASP A 477 -8.69 -6.17 10.15
C ASP A 477 -8.53 -7.70 10.00
N ALA A 478 -9.42 -8.45 10.67
CA ALA A 478 -9.36 -9.91 10.71
C ALA A 478 -9.48 -10.56 9.30
N MET A 479 -10.17 -9.91 8.36
CA MET A 479 -10.31 -10.44 7.00
C MET A 479 -8.98 -10.40 6.24
N VAL A 480 -8.22 -9.32 6.38
CA VAL A 480 -6.89 -9.18 5.77
C VAL A 480 -5.90 -10.18 6.40
N ILE A 481 -5.94 -10.34 7.74
CA ILE A 481 -5.10 -11.31 8.45
C ILE A 481 -5.40 -12.74 7.98
N GLU A 482 -6.66 -13.08 7.81
CA GLU A 482 -7.08 -14.41 7.35
C GLU A 482 -6.73 -14.64 5.87
N ALA A 483 -6.85 -13.63 5.03
CA ALA A 483 -6.44 -13.70 3.62
C ALA A 483 -4.93 -13.94 3.49
N GLU A 484 -4.11 -13.23 4.29
CA GLU A 484 -2.66 -13.42 4.33
C GLU A 484 -2.28 -14.83 4.79
N TRP A 485 -2.98 -15.35 5.81
CA TRP A 485 -2.78 -16.71 6.29
C TRP A 485 -3.03 -17.77 5.22
N ARG A 486 -4.12 -17.62 4.45
CA ARG A 486 -4.45 -18.53 3.35
C ARG A 486 -3.47 -18.42 2.19
N ALA A 487 -3.05 -17.22 1.84
CA ALA A 487 -2.09 -16.98 0.76
C ALA A 487 -0.71 -17.61 1.07
N ASN A 488 -0.36 -17.74 2.35
CA ASN A 488 0.92 -18.30 2.80
C ASN A 488 0.78 -19.72 3.39
N HIS A 489 -0.14 -20.53 2.90
CA HIS A 489 -0.47 -21.85 3.47
C HIS A 489 0.74 -22.78 3.66
N ALA A 490 1.65 -22.86 2.69
CA ALA A 490 2.86 -23.69 2.79
C ALA A 490 3.79 -23.24 3.93
N LEU A 491 3.94 -21.93 4.13
CA LEU A 491 4.73 -21.36 5.23
C LEU A 491 4.02 -21.57 6.56
N ALA A 492 2.70 -21.43 6.60
CA ALA A 492 1.88 -21.69 7.77
C ALA A 492 2.01 -23.14 8.23
N GLN A 493 1.95 -24.10 7.30
CA GLN A 493 2.15 -25.53 7.58
C GLN A 493 3.56 -25.81 8.14
N LYS A 494 4.59 -25.24 7.54
CA LYS A 494 5.97 -25.37 8.02
C LYS A 494 6.14 -24.83 9.45
N LEU A 495 5.53 -23.71 9.77
CA LEU A 495 5.57 -23.14 11.12
C LEU A 495 4.88 -24.05 12.14
N GLU A 496 3.80 -24.73 11.76
CA GLU A 496 3.15 -25.73 12.62
C GLU A 496 3.98 -26.99 12.82
N GLU A 497 4.64 -27.48 11.78
CA GLU A 497 5.58 -28.60 11.84
C GLU A 497 6.76 -28.27 12.77
N ASP A 498 7.38 -27.09 12.60
CA ASP A 498 8.43 -26.59 13.49
C ASP A 498 7.98 -26.54 14.96
N ARG A 499 6.74 -26.06 15.23
CA ARG A 499 6.16 -26.06 16.57
C ARG A 499 6.01 -27.47 17.12
N ALA A 500 5.56 -28.41 16.30
CA ALA A 500 5.32 -29.79 16.71
C ALA A 500 6.61 -30.52 17.12
N GLN A 501 7.76 -30.10 16.59
CA GLN A 501 9.09 -30.69 16.90
C GLN A 501 9.72 -30.10 18.16
N GLN A 502 9.19 -29.01 18.75
CA GLN A 502 9.74 -28.40 19.95
C GLN A 502 9.43 -29.27 21.18
N SER A 503 10.43 -29.45 22.08
CA SER A 503 10.30 -30.21 23.33
C SER A 503 9.30 -29.54 24.29
N ALA A 504 9.32 -28.21 24.39
CA ALA A 504 8.31 -27.42 25.10
C ALA A 504 7.49 -26.63 24.06
N ARG A 505 6.17 -26.80 24.06
CA ARG A 505 5.28 -26.23 23.00
C ARG A 505 4.43 -25.12 23.57
N ALA A 506 4.32 -24.02 22.82
CA ALA A 506 3.26 -23.04 23.05
C ALA A 506 1.89 -23.67 22.72
N PRO A 507 0.82 -23.37 23.49
CA PRO A 507 -0.53 -23.83 23.16
C PRO A 507 -0.89 -23.50 21.72
N SER A 508 -1.50 -24.46 20.99
CA SER A 508 -1.77 -24.31 19.55
C SER A 508 -2.61 -23.07 19.22
N THR A 509 -3.61 -22.77 20.06
CA THR A 509 -4.47 -21.59 19.90
C THR A 509 -3.70 -20.28 19.99
N ILE A 510 -2.75 -20.17 20.93
CA ILE A 510 -1.88 -18.99 21.06
C ILE A 510 -0.92 -18.93 19.87
N PHE A 511 -0.26 -20.06 19.57
CA PHE A 511 0.71 -20.12 18.48
C PHE A 511 0.10 -19.74 17.13
N LEU A 512 -1.01 -20.36 16.73
CA LEU A 512 -1.68 -20.08 15.45
C LEU A 512 -2.11 -18.62 15.32
N ARG A 513 -2.63 -18.05 16.40
CA ARG A 513 -3.00 -16.65 16.42
C ARG A 513 -1.79 -15.74 16.22
N GLN A 514 -0.72 -15.98 16.95
CA GLN A 514 0.51 -15.18 16.85
C GLN A 514 1.24 -15.40 15.52
N ALA A 515 1.14 -16.59 14.93
CA ALA A 515 1.69 -16.87 13.61
C ALA A 515 0.96 -16.09 12.51
N ARG A 516 -0.38 -15.98 12.58
CA ARG A 516 -1.15 -15.11 11.69
C ARG A 516 -0.70 -13.65 11.78
N PHE A 517 -0.52 -13.14 12.98
CA PHE A 517 0.00 -11.78 13.20
C PHE A 517 1.40 -11.61 12.63
N ALA A 518 2.29 -12.60 12.85
CA ALA A 518 3.66 -12.53 12.36
C ALA A 518 3.77 -12.49 10.84
N LEU A 519 2.91 -13.20 10.10
CA LEU A 519 2.92 -13.17 8.64
C LEU A 519 2.58 -11.78 8.10
N VAL A 520 1.55 -11.15 8.65
CA VAL A 520 1.18 -9.77 8.28
C VAL A 520 2.26 -8.78 8.69
N LEU A 521 2.75 -8.89 9.93
CA LEU A 521 3.80 -8.02 10.47
C LEU A 521 5.10 -8.13 9.69
N ALA A 522 5.46 -9.30 9.18
CA ALA A 522 6.68 -9.49 8.43
C ALA A 522 6.77 -8.51 7.23
N ASN A 523 5.67 -8.27 6.54
CA ASN A 523 5.61 -7.31 5.45
C ASN A 523 5.72 -5.85 5.95
N MET A 524 4.97 -5.49 6.99
CA MET A 524 5.03 -4.15 7.59
C MET A 524 6.43 -3.80 8.11
N LEU A 525 7.11 -4.76 8.75
CA LEU A 525 8.43 -4.53 9.34
C LEU A 525 9.55 -4.44 8.30
N ARG A 526 9.42 -5.17 7.17
CA ARG A 526 10.34 -4.98 6.03
C ARG A 526 10.26 -3.58 5.46
N GLU A 527 9.03 -3.07 5.26
CA GLU A 527 8.79 -1.71 4.75
C GLU A 527 9.42 -0.64 5.66
N LYS A 528 9.40 -0.86 6.97
CA LYS A 528 9.93 0.07 7.98
C LYS A 528 11.41 -0.14 8.32
N LYS A 529 12.09 -1.05 7.63
CA LYS A 529 13.51 -1.40 7.87
C LYS A 529 13.82 -1.72 9.34
N VAL A 530 12.91 -2.43 10.00
CA VAL A 530 13.06 -2.83 11.39
C VAL A 530 14.17 -3.87 11.52
N SER A 531 15.11 -3.65 12.43
CA SER A 531 16.20 -4.58 12.75
C SER A 531 16.04 -5.28 14.10
N HIS A 532 15.21 -4.71 14.97
CA HIS A 532 14.98 -5.23 16.32
C HIS A 532 13.50 -5.25 16.67
N VAL A 533 13.04 -6.34 17.29
CA VAL A 533 11.66 -6.50 17.74
C VAL A 533 11.64 -6.69 19.25
N HIS A 534 10.96 -5.80 19.97
CA HIS A 534 10.71 -5.92 21.40
C HIS A 534 9.28 -6.43 21.67
N ALA A 535 9.16 -7.59 22.29
CA ALA A 535 7.88 -8.17 22.71
C ALA A 535 7.48 -7.66 24.10
N THR A 536 6.31 -7.05 24.23
CA THR A 536 5.86 -6.46 25.51
C THR A 536 5.13 -7.44 26.43
N SER A 537 4.94 -8.70 26.00
CA SER A 537 4.31 -9.78 26.78
C SER A 537 4.83 -11.16 26.34
N SER A 538 4.58 -12.17 27.16
CA SER A 538 4.92 -13.57 26.83
C SER A 538 4.22 -14.07 25.55
N ARG A 539 3.02 -13.62 25.26
CA ARG A 539 2.32 -13.98 24.02
C ARG A 539 2.88 -13.24 22.80
N ALA A 540 3.18 -11.94 22.94
CA ALA A 540 3.86 -11.18 21.90
C ALA A 540 5.23 -11.76 21.57
N LEU A 541 5.89 -12.43 22.54
CA LEU A 541 7.16 -13.13 22.32
C LEU A 541 7.03 -14.27 21.31
N VAL A 542 5.91 -14.99 21.28
CA VAL A 542 5.66 -16.03 20.25
C VAL A 542 5.70 -15.40 18.85
N CYS A 543 5.02 -14.28 18.67
CA CYS A 543 5.03 -13.54 17.40
C CYS A 543 6.45 -13.05 17.05
N ALA A 544 7.16 -12.45 18.00
CA ALA A 544 8.51 -11.93 17.79
C ALA A 544 9.51 -13.03 17.38
N LEU A 545 9.44 -14.22 17.96
CA LEU A 545 10.30 -15.35 17.59
C LEU A 545 9.97 -15.91 16.19
N ILE A 546 8.71 -15.88 15.79
CA ILE A 546 8.34 -16.21 14.41
C ILE A 546 8.89 -15.14 13.45
N LEU A 547 8.76 -13.86 13.78
CA LEU A 547 9.35 -12.76 13.00
C LEU A 547 10.87 -12.86 12.91
N LYS A 548 11.57 -13.28 13.97
CA LYS A 548 13.01 -13.56 13.94
C LYS A 548 13.36 -14.58 12.86
N LYS A 549 12.59 -15.66 12.73
CA LYS A 549 12.78 -16.66 11.66
C LYS A 549 12.47 -16.11 10.26
N LEU A 550 11.45 -15.26 10.14
CA LEU A 550 10.99 -14.72 8.83
C LEU A 550 11.84 -13.56 8.31
N LEU A 551 12.41 -12.73 9.22
CA LEU A 551 13.05 -11.46 8.88
C LEU A 551 14.52 -11.40 9.29
N ASN A 552 15.00 -12.36 10.05
CA ASN A 552 16.35 -12.34 10.63
C ASN A 552 16.60 -11.07 11.49
N VAL A 553 15.60 -10.68 12.29
CA VAL A 553 15.70 -9.56 13.25
C VAL A 553 16.18 -10.06 14.61
N THR A 554 16.76 -9.18 15.42
CA THR A 554 17.04 -9.48 16.82
C THR A 554 15.78 -9.32 17.66
N VAL A 555 15.65 -10.08 18.76
CA VAL A 555 14.46 -10.07 19.62
C VAL A 555 14.84 -9.82 21.06
N SER A 556 14.10 -8.95 21.73
CA SER A 556 14.09 -8.80 23.19
C SER A 556 12.67 -8.90 23.73
N ALA A 557 12.51 -9.13 25.02
CA ALA A 557 11.19 -9.32 25.61
C ALA A 557 11.01 -8.68 26.98
N THR A 558 9.81 -8.21 27.24
CA THR A 558 9.29 -7.94 28.59
C THR A 558 8.33 -9.05 28.96
N ILE A 559 8.59 -9.76 30.05
CA ILE A 559 7.76 -10.86 30.53
C ILE A 559 7.04 -10.46 31.80
N GLU A 560 5.76 -10.71 31.86
CA GLU A 560 4.92 -10.50 33.03
C GLU A 560 5.20 -11.54 34.12
N ALA A 561 5.03 -11.19 35.39
CA ALA A 561 5.28 -12.09 36.55
C ALA A 561 4.40 -13.34 36.54
N ARG A 562 3.23 -13.29 35.90
CA ARG A 562 2.35 -14.44 35.68
C ARG A 562 2.09 -14.59 34.19
N PRO A 563 3.03 -15.19 33.46
CA PRO A 563 2.92 -15.34 32.02
C PRO A 563 1.79 -16.28 31.63
N ALA A 564 1.23 -16.05 30.46
CA ALA A 564 0.15 -16.87 29.89
C ALA A 564 0.64 -18.19 29.28
N LEU A 565 1.95 -18.39 29.21
CA LEU A 565 2.61 -19.53 28.60
C LEU A 565 3.34 -20.41 29.64
N PRO A 566 3.58 -21.72 29.36
CA PRO A 566 4.31 -22.62 30.24
C PRO A 566 5.71 -22.09 30.56
N ARG A 567 6.14 -22.26 31.78
CA ARG A 567 7.44 -21.74 32.28
C ARG A 567 8.62 -22.27 31.46
N GLU A 568 8.60 -23.56 31.15
CA GLU A 568 9.62 -24.21 30.35
C GLU A 568 9.71 -23.62 28.94
N TRP A 569 8.56 -23.37 28.31
CA TRP A 569 8.52 -22.72 27.02
C TRP A 569 9.14 -21.31 27.06
N ILE A 570 8.82 -20.53 28.11
CA ILE A 570 9.37 -19.19 28.29
C ILE A 570 10.89 -19.22 28.48
N GLN A 571 11.39 -20.16 29.25
CA GLN A 571 12.83 -20.33 29.43
C GLN A 571 13.56 -20.60 28.12
N ASN A 572 13.02 -21.50 27.29
CA ASN A 572 13.57 -21.81 25.97
C ASN A 572 13.47 -20.58 25.03
N ALA A 573 12.32 -19.90 25.02
CA ALA A 573 12.11 -18.71 24.21
C ALA A 573 13.05 -17.56 24.57
N LEU A 574 13.30 -17.34 25.86
CA LEU A 574 14.22 -16.29 26.32
C LEU A 574 15.69 -16.60 25.99
N SER A 575 16.07 -17.86 25.84
CA SER A 575 17.41 -18.22 25.38
C SER A 575 17.68 -17.78 23.92
N GLU A 576 16.64 -17.58 23.15
CA GLU A 576 16.72 -17.07 21.77
C GLU A 576 16.74 -15.53 21.69
N CYS A 577 16.47 -14.82 22.78
CA CYS A 577 16.48 -13.38 22.85
C CYS A 577 17.89 -12.83 23.09
N VAL A 578 18.15 -11.60 22.64
CA VAL A 578 19.39 -10.88 22.94
C VAL A 578 19.40 -10.33 24.37
N GLY A 579 18.21 -10.17 24.97
CA GLY A 579 18.01 -9.72 26.35
C GLY A 579 16.54 -9.44 26.63
N GLY A 580 16.26 -8.88 27.80
CA GLY A 580 14.88 -8.57 28.17
C GLY A 580 14.75 -8.04 29.60
N ARG A 581 13.52 -7.98 30.06
CA ARG A 581 13.19 -7.59 31.43
C ARG A 581 12.01 -8.39 31.95
N LEU A 582 11.93 -8.50 33.29
CA LEU A 582 10.81 -9.08 34.00
C LEU A 582 9.95 -7.95 34.59
N ARG A 583 8.62 -8.06 34.46
CA ARG A 583 7.65 -7.11 35.00
C ARG A 583 6.88 -7.81 36.11
N ASP A 584 6.95 -7.30 37.33
CA ASP A 584 6.16 -7.80 38.46
C ASP A 584 4.92 -6.90 38.69
N ARG A 585 3.72 -7.48 38.57
CA ARG A 585 2.45 -6.81 38.85
C ARG A 585 2.15 -6.66 40.35
N LYS A 586 2.78 -7.44 41.21
CA LYS A 586 2.57 -7.37 42.68
C LYS A 586 3.27 -6.19 43.32
N LEU A 587 4.38 -5.77 42.76
CA LEU A 587 5.00 -4.51 43.13
C LEU A 587 4.12 -3.40 42.55
N VAL A 588 3.21 -2.90 43.35
CA VAL A 588 2.05 -2.02 43.08
C VAL A 588 2.37 -0.80 42.21
N ARG A 589 3.57 -0.66 41.73
CA ARG A 589 4.07 0.49 40.97
C ARG A 589 5.04 0.13 39.85
N GLY A 590 5.06 -1.12 39.40
CA GLY A 590 5.68 -1.47 38.13
C GLY A 590 7.20 -1.54 38.12
N SER A 591 7.80 -2.20 39.11
CA SER A 591 9.24 -2.50 39.11
C SER A 591 9.60 -3.40 37.94
N SER A 592 10.63 -3.02 37.19
CA SER A 592 11.20 -3.81 36.09
C SER A 592 12.68 -4.05 36.36
N PHE A 593 13.15 -5.23 36.01
CA PHE A 593 14.56 -5.60 36.14
C PHE A 593 15.15 -5.81 34.74
N LEU A 594 16.29 -5.19 34.48
CA LEU A 594 17.09 -5.44 33.29
C LEU A 594 17.86 -6.74 33.48
N VAL A 595 17.75 -7.67 32.54
CA VAL A 595 18.48 -8.92 32.54
C VAL A 595 19.15 -9.08 31.17
N ASP A 596 20.45 -9.25 31.18
CA ASP A 596 21.21 -9.48 29.97
C ASP A 596 21.11 -10.94 29.46
N LYS A 597 21.58 -11.16 28.24
CA LYS A 597 21.57 -12.47 27.58
C LYS A 597 22.34 -13.54 28.39
N THR A 598 23.41 -13.16 29.03
CA THR A 598 24.26 -14.07 29.81
C THR A 598 23.51 -14.59 31.03
N THR A 599 22.82 -13.72 31.75
CA THR A 599 22.00 -14.08 32.92
C THR A 599 20.80 -14.94 32.50
N PHE A 600 20.15 -14.67 31.39
CA PHE A 600 19.06 -15.51 30.86
C PHE A 600 19.56 -16.91 30.46
N ARG A 601 20.75 -17.03 29.88
CA ARG A 601 21.32 -18.31 29.42
C ARG A 601 21.88 -19.14 30.58
N SER A 602 22.56 -18.53 31.55
CA SER A 602 23.25 -19.23 32.61
C SER A 602 22.37 -19.60 33.81
N ALA A 603 21.32 -18.83 34.08
CA ALA A 603 20.46 -19.05 35.25
C ALA A 603 19.01 -18.58 35.05
N PRO A 604 18.25 -19.17 34.12
CA PRO A 604 16.87 -18.73 33.85
C PRO A 604 15.94 -18.85 35.05
N GLN A 605 16.16 -19.86 35.92
CA GLN A 605 15.39 -20.07 37.14
C GLN A 605 15.68 -19.00 38.20
N GLN A 606 16.91 -18.53 38.30
CA GLN A 606 17.30 -17.46 39.21
C GLN A 606 16.76 -16.11 38.71
N ALA A 607 16.77 -15.85 37.38
CA ALA A 607 16.18 -14.67 36.81
C ALA A 607 14.68 -14.58 37.07
N LEU A 608 13.95 -15.70 36.97
CA LEU A 608 12.53 -15.79 37.31
C LEU A 608 12.26 -15.81 38.83
N GLY A 609 13.25 -16.21 39.65
CA GLY A 609 13.19 -16.26 41.11
C GLY A 609 13.62 -14.95 41.80
N LEU A 610 14.48 -14.15 41.20
CA LEU A 610 14.96 -12.85 41.71
C LEU A 610 13.85 -11.81 41.90
N VAL A 611 12.72 -12.00 41.25
CA VAL A 611 11.51 -11.17 41.41
C VAL A 611 10.90 -11.25 42.82
N SER A 612 11.25 -12.28 43.59
CA SER A 612 10.67 -12.49 44.93
C SER A 612 11.50 -11.96 46.08
N GLN A 613 12.74 -11.56 45.92
CA GLN A 613 13.67 -11.36 47.05
C GLN A 613 14.32 -9.97 47.21
N LYS A 614 14.16 -9.01 46.32
CA LYS A 614 14.75 -7.66 46.50
C LYS A 614 13.72 -6.55 46.56
N SER A 615 13.55 -6.08 47.79
CA SER A 615 12.80 -4.92 48.21
C SER A 615 13.39 -3.59 47.69
N GLY A 616 12.54 -2.72 47.15
CA GLY A 616 12.60 -1.31 47.52
C GLY A 616 13.25 -0.31 46.59
N ILE A 617 13.76 -0.65 45.40
CA ILE A 617 14.23 0.38 44.45
C ILE A 617 13.32 0.39 43.24
N ASP A 618 12.54 1.48 43.10
CA ASP A 618 11.72 1.73 41.94
C ASP A 618 12.61 2.18 40.75
N LEU A 619 13.19 1.20 40.05
CA LEU A 619 14.07 1.41 38.90
C LEU A 619 13.31 1.99 37.70
N THR A 620 11.98 1.88 37.68
CA THR A 620 11.16 2.34 36.53
C THR A 620 10.98 3.87 36.48
N THR A 621 11.26 4.56 37.58
CA THR A 621 11.18 6.02 37.68
C THR A 621 12.52 6.72 37.55
N GLY A 622 13.62 5.98 37.63
CA GLY A 622 14.98 6.54 37.63
C GLY A 622 15.45 6.93 36.22
N ARG A 623 15.98 8.16 36.09
CA ARG A 623 16.58 8.67 34.83
C ARG A 623 17.67 7.71 34.30
N ARG A 624 18.42 7.04 35.18
CA ARG A 624 19.47 6.08 34.86
C ARG A 624 18.91 4.78 34.26
N PHE A 625 17.79 4.26 34.78
CA PHE A 625 17.13 3.05 34.24
C PHE A 625 16.72 3.26 32.77
N TRP A 626 16.08 4.38 32.47
CA TRP A 626 15.63 4.69 31.12
C TRP A 626 16.76 4.94 30.15
N GLN A 627 17.88 5.47 30.66
CA GLN A 627 19.09 5.63 29.86
C GLN A 627 19.68 4.27 29.48
N GLU A 628 19.90 3.40 30.46
CA GLU A 628 20.43 2.04 30.25
C GLU A 628 19.53 1.22 29.32
N TRP A 629 18.19 1.34 29.47
CA TRP A 629 17.24 0.66 28.60
C TRP A 629 17.29 1.17 27.15
N ALA A 630 17.34 2.47 26.94
CA ALA A 630 17.47 3.07 25.63
C ALA A 630 18.79 2.68 24.95
N GLU A 631 19.91 2.69 25.67
CA GLU A 631 21.22 2.29 25.19
C GLU A 631 21.25 0.80 24.77
N LEU A 632 20.64 -0.08 25.58
CA LEU A 632 20.53 -1.51 25.26
C LEU A 632 19.70 -1.74 23.98
N LEU A 633 18.54 -1.09 23.86
CA LEU A 633 17.69 -1.21 22.67
C LEU A 633 18.42 -0.71 21.41
N THR A 634 19.10 0.43 21.50
CA THR A 634 19.89 0.98 20.40
C THR A 634 21.05 0.05 20.02
N ARG A 635 21.75 -0.50 21.00
CA ARG A 635 22.83 -1.49 20.78
C ARG A 635 22.30 -2.75 20.10
N TRP A 636 21.17 -3.29 20.53
CA TRP A 636 20.58 -4.48 19.94
C TRP A 636 20.05 -4.25 18.51
N SER A 637 19.65 -3.03 18.19
CA SER A 637 19.24 -2.67 16.83
C SER A 637 20.41 -2.48 15.88
N SER A 638 21.61 -2.12 16.38
CA SER A 638 22.83 -1.84 15.57
C SER A 638 23.80 -3.01 15.46
N SER A 639 23.76 -3.99 16.39
CA SER A 639 24.80 -5.01 16.57
C SER A 639 24.95 -6.07 15.47
N ASP A 640 24.20 -6.02 14.41
CA ASP A 640 24.15 -7.09 13.38
C ASP A 640 24.98 -6.82 12.11
N ARG A 641 25.72 -5.70 12.02
CA ARG A 641 26.61 -5.47 10.87
C ARG A 641 28.02 -6.05 11.04
N GLU A 642 28.55 -6.09 12.25
CA GLU A 642 29.94 -6.55 12.47
C GLU A 642 30.05 -8.08 12.64
N SER A 643 29.09 -8.74 13.28
CA SER A 643 29.12 -10.20 13.48
C SER A 643 28.85 -11.04 12.21
N ARG A 644 28.33 -10.44 11.15
CA ARG A 644 28.13 -11.12 9.85
C ARG A 644 29.39 -11.19 9.00
N ILE A 645 30.42 -10.40 9.29
CA ILE A 645 31.69 -10.40 8.56
C ILE A 645 32.62 -11.51 9.11
N GLU A 646 32.55 -11.83 10.38
CA GLU A 646 33.41 -12.86 11.00
C GLU A 646 32.93 -14.31 10.78
N ASN A 647 31.64 -14.54 10.52
CA ASN A 647 31.10 -15.90 10.25
C ASN A 647 31.06 -16.29 8.76
N ARG A 648 31.68 -15.50 7.87
CA ARG A 648 31.87 -15.81 6.43
C ARG A 648 33.34 -15.90 6.00
N LYS A 649 34.26 -16.08 6.96
CA LYS A 649 35.64 -16.47 6.66
C LYS A 649 35.90 -17.91 7.12
#